data_74509c9dd26be04eb2b51edccf111950
#
_entry.id   74509c9dd26be04eb2b51edccf111950
#
_cell.length_a   1.000
_cell.length_b   1.000
_cell.length_c   1.000
_cell.angle_alpha   90.00
_cell.angle_beta   90.00
_cell.angle_gamma   90.00
#
_symmetry.space_group_name_H-M   'P 1'
#
loop_
_entity.id
_entity.type
_entity.pdbx_description
1 polymer ?
#
loop_
_entity_poly.entity_id
_entity_poly.type
_entity_poly.pdbx_seq_one_letter_code
_entity_poly.pdbx_strand_id
1 'polypeptide(L)'
;MADLGIEKVAAEPDPRMMEAMRPFLWPFARIGEGIEELSRRAGLRPRTGSDSLKVPAALAAGNTRNLSDWFDWAAEHLGIEANLVQTPVSEMPDLLRAGGPAVFPNGMYGTPGVLLLVGWRRGRPLMLAPDLRVRSCDPEHLRGMICWPREGPLIPQINRLVRATEIDPARESKVRSAMLREQLAQWQVERIWVLRLPPSASFWKQLSRIGAFRKVAAMMGIFAAGYVAEIAGWGLIGSAALGGNFDPGWFVAWLLLMATMIPLATLGGWWSATLALDAGRVLKGRLLAGALQMSSDSIKRQGVGQLLSRVVESQALESLSLNGGMSLLRSLLALGFAAWILSQGVAPATHLLLLGGWTLLAVILSWNFFRRLRTWTMTRLDMTHELIEVMVGHRTRLAQEPPRRSNGSEDSALQNYLQVSGMMDWTAVTTTLGVSSGWVIVGLIGLVPAFVGNLEVSSTAIAISLGGILFAQRAFGGISEGLSAAGRAWVAWAQVAPMFHAARNRTSSEAYITLEQLENEAIRMPLIDAQALTFAYPASNETVIEATDLIISHGDRILLEGASGGGKSTLAGLLTGLNTPKSGLLLLNGLDRHTLGDDWHRLATSAPQFHENHILSGSVAFNLLMGKQWPAPAADAAEALALCEELGLGPLLERMPGGMNQYVGETGWQLSHGERSRIFLARALLQGAHLTVLDESFAALDPETLALCLDCSLKRARTLMVIAHP
;
A
#
# COMPACT_ATOMS: atom_id res chain seq x y z
N MET A 1 -23.70 -14.22 26.89
CA MET A 1 -23.27 -15.56 27.30
C MET A 1 -22.24 -15.44 28.42
N ALA A 2 -22.63 -14.85 29.49
CA ALA A 2 -21.94 -14.89 30.78
C ALA A 2 -22.78 -15.82 31.62
N ASP A 3 -22.23 -16.94 32.05
CA ASP A 3 -22.65 -17.92 33.03
C ASP A 3 -22.42 -19.34 32.57
N LEU A 4 -21.15 -19.65 32.38
CA LEU A 4 -20.67 -21.01 32.66
C LEU A 4 -19.50 -20.83 33.60
N GLY A 5 -19.73 -21.09 34.91
CA GLY A 5 -18.74 -21.06 35.98
C GLY A 5 -17.54 -21.95 35.65
N ILE A 6 -16.57 -21.37 34.98
CA ILE A 6 -15.29 -22.03 34.70
C ILE A 6 -14.39 -21.67 35.86
N GLU A 7 -14.33 -22.55 36.86
CA GLU A 7 -13.17 -22.60 37.77
C GLU A 7 -11.88 -22.56 36.93
N LYS A 8 -11.05 -21.57 37.17
CA LYS A 8 -9.73 -21.39 36.55
C LYS A 8 -8.77 -22.52 36.95
N VAL A 9 -8.98 -23.73 36.46
CA VAL A 9 -7.91 -24.71 36.43
C VAL A 9 -7.13 -24.44 35.15
N ALA A 10 -6.17 -23.54 35.22
CA ALA A 10 -5.22 -23.32 34.14
C ALA A 10 -4.40 -24.61 34.01
N ALA A 11 -4.66 -25.37 32.94
CA ALA A 11 -3.80 -26.51 32.62
C ALA A 11 -2.38 -26.01 32.38
N GLU A 12 -1.41 -26.59 33.08
CA GLU A 12 0.01 -26.26 32.84
C GLU A 12 0.40 -26.67 31.41
N PRO A 13 1.23 -25.86 30.73
CA PRO A 13 1.71 -26.22 29.40
C PRO A 13 2.57 -27.48 29.47
N ASP A 14 2.63 -28.19 28.35
CA ASP A 14 3.47 -29.38 28.24
C ASP A 14 4.92 -29.03 28.62
N PRO A 15 5.50 -29.61 29.68
CA PRO A 15 6.85 -29.32 30.11
C PRO A 15 7.90 -29.50 29.00
N ARG A 16 7.67 -30.46 28.09
CA ARG A 16 8.56 -30.70 26.94
C ARG A 16 8.54 -29.55 25.94
N MET A 17 7.37 -28.95 25.70
CA MET A 17 7.24 -27.78 24.84
C MET A 17 7.94 -26.57 25.46
N MET A 18 7.78 -26.36 26.77
CA MET A 18 8.42 -25.27 27.49
C MET A 18 9.93 -25.39 27.47
N GLU A 19 10.47 -26.58 27.75
CA GLU A 19 11.91 -26.83 27.73
C GLU A 19 12.50 -26.65 26.31
N ALA A 20 11.80 -27.12 25.26
CA ALA A 20 12.22 -26.95 23.88
C ALA A 20 12.22 -25.47 23.41
N MET A 21 11.31 -24.64 23.93
CA MET A 21 11.18 -23.24 23.49
C MET A 21 11.96 -22.25 24.38
N ARG A 22 12.36 -22.62 25.59
CA ARG A 22 13.13 -21.80 26.53
C ARG A 22 14.40 -21.19 25.92
N PRO A 23 15.21 -21.86 25.10
CA PRO A 23 16.38 -21.31 24.47
C PRO A 23 16.11 -20.15 23.48
N PHE A 24 14.86 -20.00 23.02
CA PHE A 24 14.45 -18.99 22.05
C PHE A 24 13.79 -17.77 22.69
N LEU A 25 13.54 -17.81 24.01
CA LEU A 25 12.86 -16.74 24.71
C LEU A 25 13.82 -15.60 25.03
N TRP A 26 13.53 -14.42 24.48
CA TRP A 26 14.27 -13.19 24.75
C TRP A 26 13.69 -12.45 25.94
N PRO A 27 14.52 -12.00 26.89
CA PRO A 27 14.06 -11.12 27.95
C PRO A 27 13.74 -9.72 27.38
N PHE A 28 12.71 -9.05 27.89
CA PHE A 28 12.34 -7.71 27.44
C PHE A 28 13.48 -6.69 27.51
N ALA A 29 14.36 -6.81 28.49
CA ALA A 29 15.52 -5.94 28.61
C ALA A 29 16.48 -5.96 27.40
N ARG A 30 16.50 -7.06 26.63
CA ARG A 30 17.35 -7.24 25.45
C ARG A 30 16.58 -7.24 24.12
N ILE A 31 15.31 -6.84 24.14
CA ILE A 31 14.47 -6.89 22.94
C ILE A 31 14.99 -5.98 21.82
N GLY A 32 15.58 -4.83 22.17
CA GLY A 32 16.18 -3.90 21.19
C GLY A 32 17.29 -4.57 20.37
N GLU A 33 18.23 -5.25 21.04
CA GLU A 33 19.29 -6.05 20.39
C GLU A 33 18.71 -7.16 19.52
N GLY A 34 17.65 -7.82 20.01
CA GLY A 34 16.97 -8.89 19.28
C GLY A 34 16.32 -8.41 17.98
N ILE A 35 15.63 -7.27 17.99
CA ILE A 35 14.99 -6.70 16.79
C ILE A 35 16.02 -6.23 15.78
N GLU A 36 17.09 -5.59 16.25
CA GLU A 36 18.18 -5.16 15.38
C GLU A 36 18.82 -6.35 14.65
N GLU A 37 19.18 -7.41 15.39
CA GLU A 37 19.75 -8.61 14.79
C GLU A 37 18.75 -9.35 13.90
N LEU A 38 17.46 -9.42 14.29
CA LEU A 38 16.39 -10.00 13.49
C LEU A 38 16.28 -9.27 12.16
N SER A 39 16.24 -7.94 12.17
CA SER A 39 16.12 -7.13 10.96
C SER A 39 17.35 -7.29 10.05
N ARG A 40 18.53 -7.40 10.64
CA ARG A 40 19.79 -7.66 9.91
C ARG A 40 19.78 -9.05 9.25
N ARG A 41 19.43 -10.10 10.00
CA ARG A 41 19.35 -11.48 9.49
C ARG A 41 18.29 -11.67 8.42
N ALA A 42 17.18 -10.96 8.56
CA ALA A 42 16.11 -10.96 7.59
C ALA A 42 16.42 -10.12 6.33
N GLY A 43 17.57 -9.44 6.27
CA GLY A 43 17.95 -8.60 5.12
C GLY A 43 17.18 -7.30 5.00
N LEU A 44 16.57 -6.82 6.10
CA LEU A 44 15.87 -5.53 6.15
C LEU A 44 16.85 -4.35 6.21
N ARG A 45 18.12 -4.59 6.57
CA ARG A 45 19.22 -3.63 6.70
C ARG A 45 18.78 -2.38 7.47
N PRO A 46 18.77 -2.42 8.81
CA PRO A 46 18.49 -1.26 9.64
C PRO A 46 19.44 -0.10 9.30
N ARG A 47 19.02 1.12 9.57
CA ARG A 47 19.91 2.28 9.50
C ARG A 47 21.08 2.01 10.46
N THR A 48 22.31 2.20 9.98
CA THR A 48 23.51 2.14 10.82
C THR A 48 23.55 3.39 11.70
N GLY A 49 22.84 3.37 12.81
CA GLY A 49 22.99 4.29 13.91
C GLY A 49 23.89 3.65 14.96
N SER A 50 24.78 4.40 15.55
CA SER A 50 25.75 3.91 16.57
C SER A 50 25.12 3.64 17.93
N ASP A 51 23.86 4.00 18.15
CA ASP A 51 23.17 3.84 19.42
C ASP A 51 22.29 2.59 19.40
N SER A 52 22.59 1.65 20.29
CA SER A 52 21.72 0.51 20.57
C SER A 52 20.33 1.00 21.01
N LEU A 53 19.26 0.39 20.46
CA LEU A 53 17.90 0.67 20.86
C LEU A 53 17.74 0.56 22.38
N LYS A 54 17.50 1.68 23.03
CA LYS A 54 17.26 1.72 24.48
C LYS A 54 15.86 1.23 24.78
N VAL A 55 15.77 0.24 25.66
CA VAL A 55 14.48 -0.28 26.12
C VAL A 55 14.10 0.49 27.40
N PRO A 56 12.91 1.11 27.47
CA PRO A 56 12.44 1.79 28.68
C PRO A 56 12.44 0.86 29.88
N ALA A 57 12.79 1.38 31.08
CA ALA A 57 12.89 0.59 32.30
C ALA A 57 11.58 -0.12 32.67
N ALA A 58 10.44 0.51 32.46
CA ALA A 58 9.11 -0.08 32.68
C ALA A 58 8.87 -1.31 31.78
N LEU A 59 9.27 -1.23 30.51
CA LEU A 59 9.16 -2.32 29.56
C LEU A 59 10.15 -3.45 29.89
N ALA A 60 11.38 -3.10 30.26
CA ALA A 60 12.40 -4.07 30.70
C ALA A 60 11.94 -4.85 31.94
N ALA A 61 11.15 -4.22 32.82
CA ALA A 61 10.52 -4.83 34.01
C ALA A 61 9.27 -5.67 33.68
N GLY A 62 8.85 -5.74 32.40
CA GLY A 62 7.71 -6.56 31.95
C GLY A 62 6.36 -5.83 31.89
N ASN A 63 6.32 -4.50 32.04
CA ASN A 63 5.09 -3.73 31.80
C ASN A 63 4.85 -3.56 30.28
N THR A 64 3.87 -4.28 29.76
CA THR A 64 3.58 -4.32 28.32
C THR A 64 2.58 -3.28 27.84
N ARG A 65 2.18 -2.30 28.67
CA ARG A 65 1.17 -1.29 28.27
C ARG A 65 1.60 -0.50 27.04
N ASN A 66 2.84 -0.04 27.01
CA ASN A 66 3.39 0.80 25.93
C ASN A 66 4.26 0.00 24.94
N LEU A 67 4.07 -1.32 24.88
CA LEU A 67 4.88 -2.20 24.04
C LEU A 67 4.68 -1.89 22.55
N SER A 68 3.45 -1.60 22.14
CA SER A 68 3.12 -1.29 20.73
C SER A 68 3.80 0.01 20.29
N ASP A 69 3.65 1.07 21.08
CA ASP A 69 4.21 2.39 20.76
C ASP A 69 5.74 2.34 20.68
N TRP A 70 6.37 1.57 21.60
CA TRP A 70 7.81 1.37 21.58
C TRP A 70 8.25 0.55 20.33
N PHE A 71 7.48 -0.47 19.92
CA PHE A 71 7.76 -1.23 18.70
C PHE A 71 7.67 -0.37 17.45
N ASP A 72 6.67 0.50 17.37
CA ASP A 72 6.49 1.41 16.24
C ASP A 72 7.67 2.39 16.15
N TRP A 73 8.06 2.99 17.28
CA TRP A 73 9.24 3.86 17.35
C TRP A 73 10.54 3.11 17.01
N ALA A 74 10.76 1.93 17.59
CA ALA A 74 11.96 1.14 17.35
C ALA A 74 12.08 0.70 15.89
N ALA A 75 10.97 0.31 15.27
CA ALA A 75 10.91 -0.04 13.86
C ALA A 75 11.23 1.17 12.98
N GLU A 76 10.66 2.33 13.28
CA GLU A 76 10.93 3.57 12.57
C GLU A 76 12.41 4.00 12.69
N HIS A 77 12.97 3.93 13.89
CA HIS A 77 14.37 4.24 14.16
C HIS A 77 15.33 3.32 13.37
N LEU A 78 14.99 2.03 13.24
CA LEU A 78 15.73 1.07 12.41
C LEU A 78 15.47 1.25 10.91
N GLY A 79 14.54 2.10 10.49
CA GLY A 79 14.11 2.28 9.10
C GLY A 79 13.38 1.07 8.52
N ILE A 80 12.66 0.34 9.38
CA ILE A 80 11.76 -0.78 9.05
C ILE A 80 10.34 -0.43 9.47
N GLU A 81 9.37 -1.25 9.14
CA GLU A 81 7.99 -1.13 9.57
C GLU A 81 7.59 -2.37 10.36
N ALA A 82 6.99 -2.17 11.53
CA ALA A 82 6.41 -3.23 12.35
C ALA A 82 4.88 -3.19 12.19
N ASN A 83 4.32 -4.17 11.50
CA ASN A 83 2.86 -4.26 11.35
C ASN A 83 2.29 -5.14 12.44
N LEU A 84 1.40 -4.58 13.22
CA LEU A 84 0.58 -5.34 14.15
C LEU A 84 -0.44 -6.17 13.37
N VAL A 85 -0.35 -7.49 13.47
CA VAL A 85 -1.24 -8.43 12.80
C VAL A 85 -2.07 -9.16 13.84
N GLN A 86 -3.37 -9.24 13.59
CA GLN A 86 -4.30 -10.08 14.33
C GLN A 86 -4.69 -11.24 13.44
N THR A 87 -4.57 -12.45 13.92
CA THR A 87 -4.83 -13.66 13.12
C THR A 87 -5.66 -14.66 13.90
N PRO A 88 -6.69 -15.27 13.28
CA PRO A 88 -7.40 -16.39 13.89
C PRO A 88 -6.45 -17.54 14.24
N VAL A 89 -6.68 -18.21 15.35
CA VAL A 89 -5.88 -19.36 15.77
C VAL A 89 -5.81 -20.44 14.68
N SER A 90 -6.88 -20.58 13.89
CA SER A 90 -6.96 -21.53 12.76
C SER A 90 -5.96 -21.20 11.63
N GLU A 91 -5.64 -19.92 11.40
CA GLU A 91 -4.76 -19.46 10.32
C GLU A 91 -3.30 -19.24 10.79
N MET A 92 -3.03 -19.44 12.08
CA MET A 92 -1.68 -19.30 12.64
C MET A 92 -0.60 -20.11 11.89
N PRO A 93 -0.83 -21.38 11.47
CA PRO A 93 0.17 -22.13 10.72
C PRO A 93 0.55 -21.47 9.38
N ASP A 94 -0.40 -20.82 8.71
CA ASP A 94 -0.14 -20.15 7.43
C ASP A 94 0.58 -18.82 7.65
N LEU A 95 0.24 -18.07 8.71
CA LEU A 95 0.99 -16.89 9.12
C LEU A 95 2.44 -17.22 9.46
N LEU A 96 2.69 -18.28 10.22
CA LEU A 96 4.05 -18.71 10.58
C LEU A 96 4.88 -19.10 9.36
N ARG A 97 4.26 -19.69 8.32
CA ARG A 97 4.92 -20.07 7.06
C ARG A 97 5.23 -18.87 6.17
N ALA A 98 4.30 -17.91 6.10
CA ALA A 98 4.37 -16.77 5.20
C ALA A 98 4.91 -15.49 5.87
N GLY A 99 4.78 -15.35 7.18
CA GLY A 99 4.87 -14.11 7.94
C GLY A 99 6.23 -13.78 8.55
N GLY A 100 7.35 -14.38 8.13
CA GLY A 100 8.68 -14.01 8.66
C GLY A 100 9.28 -12.78 7.95
N PRO A 101 10.08 -11.95 8.64
CA PRO A 101 10.41 -11.94 10.08
C PRO A 101 9.27 -11.42 10.95
N ALA A 102 9.08 -12.04 12.11
CA ALA A 102 8.00 -11.66 13.01
C ALA A 102 8.43 -11.75 14.50
N VAL A 103 7.73 -10.98 15.33
CA VAL A 103 7.95 -10.87 16.75
C VAL A 103 6.67 -11.27 17.49
N PHE A 104 6.77 -12.22 18.41
CA PHE A 104 5.65 -12.74 19.19
C PHE A 104 5.94 -12.47 20.67
N PRO A 105 5.22 -11.56 21.34
CA PRO A 105 5.35 -11.41 22.78
C PRO A 105 4.77 -12.64 23.47
N ASN A 106 5.51 -13.15 24.41
CA ASN A 106 5.10 -14.28 25.22
C ASN A 106 4.86 -13.82 26.65
N GLY A 107 3.61 -13.82 27.08
CA GLY A 107 3.21 -13.50 28.44
C GLY A 107 3.07 -14.71 29.35
N MET A 108 3.66 -15.85 29.00
CA MET A 108 3.42 -17.11 29.66
C MET A 108 4.25 -17.29 30.95
N TYR A 109 3.56 -17.67 32.00
CA TYR A 109 4.07 -18.37 33.22
C TYR A 109 5.33 -17.77 33.84
N GLY A 110 5.20 -16.54 34.34
CA GLY A 110 6.20 -15.95 35.22
C GLY A 110 7.49 -15.43 34.58
N THR A 111 7.74 -15.70 33.33
CA THR A 111 8.88 -15.16 32.57
C THR A 111 8.39 -14.39 31.35
N PRO A 112 8.12 -13.10 31.49
CA PRO A 112 7.76 -12.26 30.37
C PRO A 112 8.92 -12.20 29.36
N GLY A 113 8.64 -12.46 28.08
CA GLY A 113 9.66 -12.48 27.04
C GLY A 113 9.08 -12.39 25.65
N VAL A 114 9.96 -12.47 24.63
CA VAL A 114 9.62 -12.33 23.23
C VAL A 114 10.25 -13.45 22.42
N LEU A 115 9.52 -13.96 21.44
CA LEU A 115 10.01 -14.93 20.47
C LEU A 115 10.26 -14.22 19.13
N LEU A 116 11.41 -14.47 18.51
CA LEU A 116 11.86 -13.81 17.28
C LEU A 116 11.95 -14.83 16.13
N LEU A 117 11.03 -14.75 15.16
CA LEU A 117 11.01 -15.58 13.96
C LEU A 117 11.76 -14.88 12.82
N VAL A 118 12.79 -15.51 12.30
CA VAL A 118 13.56 -14.99 11.13
C VAL A 118 12.86 -15.34 9.82
N GLY A 119 12.26 -16.51 9.74
CA GLY A 119 11.60 -17.00 8.54
C GLY A 119 11.38 -18.51 8.57
N TRP A 120 11.16 -19.10 7.39
CA TRP A 120 10.83 -20.51 7.23
C TRP A 120 11.78 -21.19 6.23
N ARG A 121 12.30 -22.35 6.54
CA ARG A 121 13.18 -23.10 5.65
C ARG A 121 12.94 -24.62 5.77
N ARG A 122 12.77 -25.30 4.64
CA ARG A 122 12.57 -26.77 4.57
C ARG A 122 11.47 -27.30 5.51
N GLY A 123 10.36 -26.59 5.61
CA GLY A 123 9.23 -27.00 6.44
C GLY A 123 9.37 -26.69 7.93
N ARG A 124 10.42 -25.97 8.37
CA ARG A 124 10.65 -25.61 9.78
C ARG A 124 10.86 -24.12 9.98
N PRO A 125 10.34 -23.53 11.07
CA PRO A 125 10.61 -22.16 11.44
C PRO A 125 12.05 -21.97 11.90
N LEU A 126 12.65 -20.85 11.52
CA LEU A 126 13.97 -20.41 11.94
C LEU A 126 13.82 -19.30 12.99
N MET A 127 14.23 -19.60 14.22
CA MET A 127 14.13 -18.69 15.35
C MET A 127 15.49 -18.10 15.69
N LEU A 128 15.50 -16.80 16.06
CA LEU A 128 16.68 -16.13 16.58
C LEU A 128 16.70 -16.31 18.11
N ALA A 129 17.75 -16.96 18.63
CA ALA A 129 17.94 -17.16 20.06
C ALA A 129 18.75 -16.01 20.69
N PRO A 130 18.67 -15.80 22.03
CA PRO A 130 19.42 -14.76 22.74
C PRO A 130 20.94 -14.83 22.62
N ASP A 131 21.48 -15.97 22.17
CA ASP A 131 22.89 -16.15 21.83
C ASP A 131 23.22 -15.67 20.39
N LEU A 132 22.30 -14.96 19.75
CA LEU A 132 22.37 -14.44 18.39
C LEU A 132 22.50 -15.53 17.31
N ARG A 133 22.26 -16.79 17.64
CA ARG A 133 22.27 -17.90 16.69
C ARG A 133 20.86 -18.18 16.17
N VAL A 134 20.79 -18.45 14.87
CA VAL A 134 19.54 -18.88 14.22
C VAL A 134 19.49 -20.41 14.26
N ARG A 135 18.43 -20.94 14.87
CA ARG A 135 18.18 -22.38 15.00
C ARG A 135 16.77 -22.71 14.52
N SER A 136 16.58 -23.91 14.00
CA SER A 136 15.25 -24.41 13.65
C SER A 136 14.57 -24.99 14.88
N CYS A 137 13.25 -24.77 15.01
CA CYS A 137 12.43 -25.43 16.03
C CYS A 137 11.30 -26.23 15.38
N ASP A 138 10.57 -26.97 16.19
CA ASP A 138 9.38 -27.70 15.74
C ASP A 138 8.22 -26.71 15.53
N PRO A 139 7.53 -26.74 14.38
CA PRO A 139 6.36 -25.88 14.12
C PRO A 139 5.25 -26.01 15.15
N GLU A 140 5.00 -27.23 15.64
CA GLU A 140 3.93 -27.49 16.62
C GLU A 140 4.29 -26.92 18.01
N HIS A 141 5.56 -26.94 18.39
CA HIS A 141 6.00 -26.32 19.64
C HIS A 141 5.87 -24.80 19.57
N LEU A 142 6.25 -24.18 18.44
CA LEU A 142 6.11 -22.72 18.26
C LEU A 142 4.63 -22.32 18.27
N ARG A 143 3.78 -23.01 17.49
CA ARG A 143 2.33 -22.79 17.46
C ARG A 143 1.73 -22.97 18.85
N GLY A 144 2.04 -24.09 19.50
CA GLY A 144 1.59 -24.38 20.87
C GLY A 144 1.94 -23.27 21.85
N MET A 145 3.19 -22.76 21.80
CA MET A 145 3.64 -21.66 22.66
C MET A 145 2.83 -20.37 22.46
N ILE A 146 2.52 -20.02 21.21
CA ILE A 146 1.77 -18.81 20.88
C ILE A 146 0.28 -18.95 21.20
N CYS A 147 -0.33 -20.11 20.93
CA CYS A 147 -1.77 -20.32 21.07
C CYS A 147 -2.19 -20.83 22.46
N TRP A 148 -1.25 -21.32 23.28
CA TRP A 148 -1.54 -21.92 24.57
C TRP A 148 -2.41 -21.10 25.51
N PRO A 149 -2.24 -19.78 25.63
CA PRO A 149 -3.06 -19.00 26.56
C PRO A 149 -4.57 -19.13 26.32
N ARG A 150 -4.95 -19.55 25.11
CA ARG A 150 -6.35 -19.78 24.70
C ARG A 150 -6.70 -21.25 24.55
N GLU A 151 -5.76 -22.08 24.11
CA GLU A 151 -5.95 -23.53 23.96
C GLU A 151 -5.92 -24.27 25.29
N GLY A 152 -5.00 -23.90 26.18
CA GLY A 152 -4.77 -24.57 27.46
C GLY A 152 -6.03 -24.80 28.30
N PRO A 153 -6.89 -23.79 28.54
CA PRO A 153 -8.13 -23.95 29.29
C PRO A 153 -9.14 -24.91 28.66
N LEU A 154 -9.10 -25.08 27.33
CA LEU A 154 -10.04 -25.93 26.57
C LEU A 154 -9.60 -27.40 26.49
N ILE A 155 -8.29 -27.66 26.59
CA ILE A 155 -7.72 -29.01 26.44
C ILE A 155 -8.35 -30.03 27.39
N PRO A 156 -8.55 -29.76 28.70
CA PRO A 156 -9.17 -30.72 29.61
C PRO A 156 -10.62 -31.08 29.23
N GLN A 157 -11.37 -30.14 28.72
CA GLN A 157 -12.75 -30.33 28.26
C GLN A 157 -12.78 -31.17 27.00
N ILE A 158 -11.96 -30.84 26.01
CA ILE A 158 -11.86 -31.56 24.76
C ILE A 158 -11.38 -33.02 25.00
N ASN A 159 -10.37 -33.19 25.85
CA ASN A 159 -9.89 -34.53 26.20
C ASN A 159 -10.97 -35.40 26.87
N ARG A 160 -11.87 -34.84 27.69
CA ARG A 160 -13.02 -35.54 28.25
C ARG A 160 -14.00 -35.99 27.16
N LEU A 161 -14.31 -35.10 26.21
CA LEU A 161 -15.20 -35.40 25.08
C LEU A 161 -14.62 -36.47 24.16
N VAL A 162 -13.33 -36.37 23.81
CA VAL A 162 -12.63 -37.35 22.96
C VAL A 162 -12.62 -38.74 23.63
N ARG A 163 -12.39 -38.82 24.94
CA ARG A 163 -12.43 -40.08 25.69
C ARG A 163 -13.84 -40.68 25.78
N ALA A 164 -14.88 -39.85 25.82
CA ALA A 164 -16.27 -40.28 25.89
C ALA A 164 -16.79 -40.83 24.55
N THR A 165 -16.11 -40.59 23.44
CA THR A 165 -16.55 -40.96 22.08
C THR A 165 -15.89 -42.24 21.54
N GLU A 166 -15.09 -42.97 22.34
CA GLU A 166 -14.42 -44.26 21.98
C GLU A 166 -13.72 -44.23 20.59
N ILE A 167 -13.05 -43.13 20.26
CA ILE A 167 -12.36 -42.92 18.97
C ILE A 167 -11.06 -43.74 18.96
N ASP A 168 -10.71 -44.28 17.81
CA ASP A 168 -9.42 -44.94 17.56
C ASP A 168 -8.24 -44.05 18.01
N PRO A 169 -7.34 -44.56 18.88
CA PRO A 169 -6.17 -43.80 19.36
C PRO A 169 -5.33 -43.14 18.26
N ALA A 170 -5.27 -43.75 17.06
CA ALA A 170 -4.57 -43.16 15.91
C ALA A 170 -5.24 -41.92 15.37
N ARG A 171 -6.50 -41.67 15.67
CA ARG A 171 -7.29 -40.51 15.20
C ARG A 171 -7.53 -39.47 16.27
N GLU A 172 -7.29 -39.77 17.55
CA GLU A 172 -7.51 -38.85 18.68
C GLU A 172 -6.84 -37.47 18.48
N SER A 173 -5.59 -37.44 18.02
CA SER A 173 -4.85 -36.21 17.81
C SER A 173 -5.47 -35.31 16.72
N LYS A 174 -5.99 -35.94 15.64
CA LYS A 174 -6.67 -35.21 14.57
C LYS A 174 -8.03 -34.67 15.02
N VAL A 175 -8.79 -35.47 15.77
CA VAL A 175 -10.09 -35.05 16.31
C VAL A 175 -9.90 -33.91 17.31
N ARG A 176 -8.93 -34.01 18.21
CA ARG A 176 -8.58 -32.93 19.16
C ARG A 176 -8.24 -31.66 18.45
N SER A 177 -7.38 -31.70 17.44
CA SER A 177 -6.98 -30.52 16.67
C SER A 177 -8.14 -29.89 15.87
N ALA A 178 -9.06 -30.69 15.36
CA ALA A 178 -10.28 -30.25 14.69
C ALA A 178 -11.23 -29.55 15.66
N MET A 179 -11.47 -30.13 16.85
CA MET A 179 -12.33 -29.54 17.88
C MET A 179 -11.74 -28.22 18.42
N LEU A 180 -10.41 -28.14 18.61
CA LEU A 180 -9.74 -26.90 18.99
C LEU A 180 -9.92 -25.84 17.92
N ARG A 181 -9.74 -26.18 16.65
CA ARG A 181 -9.95 -25.22 15.53
C ARG A 181 -11.37 -24.70 15.48
N GLU A 182 -12.36 -25.54 15.66
CA GLU A 182 -13.77 -25.15 15.64
C GLU A 182 -14.11 -24.22 16.81
N GLN A 183 -13.71 -24.56 18.02
CA GLN A 183 -13.97 -23.75 19.21
C GLN A 183 -13.22 -22.42 19.22
N LEU A 184 -12.03 -22.39 18.61
CA LEU A 184 -11.19 -21.19 18.55
C LEU A 184 -11.29 -20.45 17.20
N ALA A 185 -12.22 -20.84 16.31
CA ALA A 185 -12.36 -20.24 15.00
C ALA A 185 -12.59 -18.72 15.04
N GLN A 186 -13.29 -18.22 16.05
CA GLN A 186 -13.56 -16.81 16.26
C GLN A 186 -12.52 -16.06 17.11
N TRP A 187 -11.57 -16.79 17.71
CA TRP A 187 -10.55 -16.19 18.56
C TRP A 187 -9.34 -15.74 17.76
N GLN A 188 -8.93 -14.48 17.97
CA GLN A 188 -7.77 -13.91 17.33
C GLN A 188 -6.56 -13.92 18.30
N VAL A 189 -5.40 -14.25 17.76
CA VAL A 189 -4.12 -14.02 18.44
C VAL A 189 -3.73 -12.58 18.16
N GLU A 190 -3.66 -11.80 19.21
CA GLU A 190 -3.32 -10.39 19.18
C GLU A 190 -1.82 -10.18 19.38
N ARG A 191 -1.32 -9.00 18.99
CA ARG A 191 0.05 -8.55 19.24
C ARG A 191 1.14 -9.37 18.56
N ILE A 192 0.97 -9.65 17.27
CA ILE A 192 2.02 -10.20 16.41
C ILE A 192 2.56 -9.07 15.56
N TRP A 193 3.86 -8.76 15.67
CA TRP A 193 4.50 -7.76 14.80
C TRP A 193 5.23 -8.45 13.67
N VAL A 194 4.80 -8.21 12.44
CA VAL A 194 5.51 -8.64 11.23
C VAL A 194 6.38 -7.49 10.74
N LEU A 195 7.69 -7.74 10.66
CA LEU A 195 8.66 -6.72 10.24
C LEU A 195 8.82 -6.73 8.72
N ARG A 196 8.75 -5.57 8.10
CA ARG A 196 8.93 -5.40 6.66
C ARG A 196 9.67 -4.11 6.33
N LEU A 197 10.11 -3.98 5.06
CA LEU A 197 10.60 -2.71 4.58
C LEU A 197 9.44 -1.72 4.47
N PRO A 198 9.61 -0.47 4.97
CA PRO A 198 8.57 0.54 4.86
C PRO A 198 8.34 0.91 3.38
N PRO A 199 7.15 1.42 3.04
CA PRO A 199 6.87 1.92 1.69
C PRO A 199 7.83 3.05 1.26
N SER A 200 8.41 3.80 2.22
CA SER A 200 9.43 4.83 2.00
C SER A 200 10.78 4.29 1.53
N ALA A 201 11.08 3.02 1.75
CA ALA A 201 12.33 2.39 1.31
C ALA A 201 12.50 2.42 -0.21
N SER A 202 13.74 2.30 -0.70
CA SER A 202 14.02 2.27 -2.14
C SER A 202 13.22 1.15 -2.84
N PHE A 203 12.46 1.53 -3.87
CA PHE A 203 11.64 0.61 -4.67
C PHE A 203 12.45 -0.57 -5.22
N TRP A 204 13.66 -0.30 -5.72
CA TRP A 204 14.55 -1.33 -6.26
C TRP A 204 15.04 -2.32 -5.20
N LYS A 205 15.24 -1.87 -3.94
CA LYS A 205 15.58 -2.76 -2.82
C LYS A 205 14.40 -3.67 -2.47
N GLN A 206 13.18 -3.14 -2.46
CA GLN A 206 11.97 -3.94 -2.23
C GLN A 206 11.80 -4.99 -3.34
N LEU A 207 12.00 -4.60 -4.61
CA LEU A 207 11.91 -5.48 -5.77
C LEU A 207 12.99 -6.59 -5.75
N SER A 208 14.23 -6.25 -5.40
CA SER A 208 15.31 -7.23 -5.28
C SER A 208 15.05 -8.26 -4.18
N ARG A 209 14.42 -7.85 -3.08
CA ARG A 209 14.06 -8.73 -1.95
C ARG A 209 13.03 -9.79 -2.33
N ILE A 210 12.05 -9.45 -3.14
CA ILE A 210 11.04 -10.40 -3.66
C ILE A 210 11.68 -11.36 -4.68
N GLY A 211 12.96 -11.14 -5.00
CA GLY A 211 13.67 -11.94 -5.99
C GLY A 211 13.24 -11.66 -7.43
N ALA A 212 12.70 -10.46 -7.71
CA ALA A 212 12.17 -10.09 -9.03
C ALA A 212 13.19 -10.32 -10.15
N PHE A 213 14.44 -9.93 -9.96
CA PHE A 213 15.50 -10.14 -10.97
C PHE A 213 15.75 -11.62 -11.27
N ARG A 214 15.72 -12.49 -10.24
CA ARG A 214 15.88 -13.95 -10.43
C ARG A 214 14.66 -14.54 -11.16
N LYS A 215 13.46 -14.06 -10.85
CA LYS A 215 12.23 -14.47 -11.52
C LYS A 215 12.25 -14.05 -12.99
N VAL A 216 12.67 -12.82 -13.29
CA VAL A 216 12.85 -12.34 -14.68
C VAL A 216 13.88 -13.19 -15.43
N ALA A 217 15.04 -13.47 -14.83
CA ALA A 217 16.07 -14.31 -15.48
C ALA A 217 15.58 -15.74 -15.73
N ALA A 218 14.89 -16.36 -14.77
CA ALA A 218 14.32 -17.69 -14.92
C ALA A 218 13.24 -17.70 -16.04
N MET A 219 12.38 -16.70 -16.07
CA MET A 219 11.35 -16.53 -17.09
C MET A 219 11.98 -16.34 -18.49
N MET A 220 13.03 -15.52 -18.62
CA MET A 220 13.77 -15.37 -19.87
C MET A 220 14.37 -16.70 -20.34
N GLY A 221 14.93 -17.50 -19.41
CA GLY A 221 15.41 -18.84 -19.70
C GLY A 221 14.32 -19.79 -20.21
N ILE A 222 13.13 -19.75 -19.60
CA ILE A 222 11.95 -20.53 -20.03
C ILE A 222 11.50 -20.12 -21.43
N PHE A 223 11.42 -18.80 -21.73
CA PHE A 223 11.06 -18.33 -23.06
C PHE A 223 12.12 -18.67 -24.09
N ALA A 224 13.40 -18.56 -23.76
CA ALA A 224 14.48 -18.99 -24.65
C ALA A 224 14.40 -20.49 -24.97
N ALA A 225 14.17 -21.33 -23.95
CA ALA A 225 13.95 -22.76 -24.13
C ALA A 225 12.73 -23.05 -25.04
N GLY A 226 11.64 -22.30 -24.86
CA GLY A 226 10.46 -22.37 -25.71
C GLY A 226 10.77 -22.04 -27.17
N TYR A 227 11.50 -20.97 -27.44
CA TYR A 227 11.92 -20.60 -28.80
C TYR A 227 12.85 -21.62 -29.43
N VAL A 228 13.80 -22.16 -28.66
CA VAL A 228 14.67 -23.25 -29.15
C VAL A 228 13.83 -24.48 -29.51
N ALA A 229 12.88 -24.87 -28.67
CA ALA A 229 11.97 -25.98 -28.96
C ALA A 229 11.11 -25.72 -30.20
N GLU A 230 10.57 -24.51 -30.36
CA GLU A 230 9.81 -24.12 -31.55
C GLU A 230 10.64 -24.23 -32.83
N ILE A 231 11.85 -23.68 -32.80
CA ILE A 231 12.79 -23.74 -33.95
C ILE A 231 13.19 -25.19 -34.26
N ALA A 232 13.48 -25.99 -33.23
CA ALA A 232 13.78 -27.42 -33.39
C ALA A 232 12.57 -28.16 -34.02
N GLY A 233 11.34 -27.84 -33.59
CA GLY A 233 10.12 -28.41 -34.16
C GLY A 233 9.97 -28.11 -35.65
N TRP A 234 10.20 -26.86 -36.06
CA TRP A 234 10.22 -26.49 -37.47
C TRP A 234 11.35 -27.17 -38.23
N GLY A 235 12.54 -27.33 -37.61
CA GLY A 235 13.67 -28.06 -38.20
C GLY A 235 13.36 -29.53 -38.45
N LEU A 236 12.69 -30.22 -37.50
CA LEU A 236 12.28 -31.62 -37.65
C LEU A 236 11.30 -31.83 -38.83
N ILE A 237 10.23 -31.02 -38.90
CA ILE A 237 9.27 -31.13 -40.00
C ILE A 237 9.90 -30.69 -41.32
N GLY A 238 10.66 -29.61 -41.29
CA GLY A 238 11.29 -29.09 -42.52
C GLY A 238 12.28 -30.11 -43.13
N SER A 239 13.10 -30.78 -42.33
CA SER A 239 14.02 -31.82 -42.82
C SER A 239 13.28 -33.05 -43.35
N ALA A 240 12.21 -33.49 -42.70
CA ALA A 240 11.39 -34.60 -43.17
C ALA A 240 10.67 -34.25 -44.50
N ALA A 241 10.05 -33.06 -44.58
CA ALA A 241 9.30 -32.63 -45.76
C ALA A 241 10.19 -32.35 -47.00
N LEU A 242 11.32 -31.67 -46.82
CA LEU A 242 12.26 -31.34 -47.88
C LEU A 242 13.17 -32.50 -48.29
N GLY A 243 13.44 -33.41 -47.36
CA GLY A 243 14.23 -34.61 -47.65
C GLY A 243 13.47 -35.78 -48.28
N GLY A 244 12.14 -35.67 -48.44
CA GLY A 244 11.28 -36.69 -49.01
C GLY A 244 11.14 -37.97 -48.19
N ASN A 245 11.68 -38.04 -46.98
CA ASN A 245 11.67 -39.19 -46.09
C ASN A 245 10.68 -38.96 -44.92
N PHE A 246 9.42 -39.34 -45.17
CA PHE A 246 8.41 -39.34 -44.11
C PHE A 246 8.51 -40.60 -43.25
N ASP A 247 9.32 -40.55 -42.19
CA ASP A 247 9.34 -41.59 -41.16
C ASP A 247 8.35 -41.21 -40.05
N PRO A 248 7.42 -42.10 -39.63
CA PRO A 248 6.52 -41.91 -38.51
C PRO A 248 7.23 -41.50 -37.21
N GLY A 249 8.49 -41.90 -37.00
CA GLY A 249 9.28 -41.55 -35.85
C GLY A 249 9.56 -40.03 -35.74
N TRP A 250 9.82 -39.35 -36.85
CA TRP A 250 9.98 -37.90 -36.88
C TRP A 250 8.67 -37.14 -36.52
N PHE A 251 7.54 -37.66 -36.96
CA PHE A 251 6.24 -37.09 -36.59
C PHE A 251 5.96 -37.23 -35.09
N VAL A 252 6.24 -38.41 -34.52
CA VAL A 252 6.10 -38.63 -33.08
C VAL A 252 7.06 -37.74 -32.29
N ALA A 253 8.32 -37.60 -32.73
CA ALA A 253 9.30 -36.70 -32.10
C ALA A 253 8.81 -35.24 -32.11
N TRP A 254 8.26 -34.77 -33.24
CA TRP A 254 7.69 -33.43 -33.34
C TRP A 254 6.48 -33.25 -32.40
N LEU A 255 5.58 -34.23 -32.34
CA LEU A 255 4.39 -34.18 -31.50
C LEU A 255 4.77 -34.15 -30.00
N LEU A 256 5.76 -34.93 -29.59
CA LEU A 256 6.31 -34.90 -28.23
C LEU A 256 6.96 -33.53 -27.92
N LEU A 257 7.70 -32.96 -28.87
CA LEU A 257 8.30 -31.64 -28.72
C LEU A 257 7.23 -30.56 -28.58
N MET A 258 6.16 -30.60 -29.39
CA MET A 258 5.01 -29.68 -29.26
C MET A 258 4.30 -29.86 -27.91
N ALA A 259 4.16 -31.10 -27.43
CA ALA A 259 3.59 -31.38 -26.11
C ALA A 259 4.45 -30.77 -24.97
N THR A 260 5.77 -30.71 -25.10
CA THR A 260 6.64 -30.07 -24.11
C THR A 260 6.52 -28.53 -24.06
N MET A 261 6.01 -27.89 -25.14
CA MET A 261 5.78 -26.46 -25.15
C MET A 261 4.65 -26.05 -24.20
N ILE A 262 3.65 -26.93 -23.96
CA ILE A 262 2.53 -26.63 -23.07
C ILE A 262 3.01 -26.38 -21.61
N PRO A 263 3.76 -27.31 -20.96
CA PRO A 263 4.27 -27.04 -19.62
C PRO A 263 5.28 -25.89 -19.57
N LEU A 264 6.08 -25.65 -20.63
CA LEU A 264 6.95 -24.47 -20.70
C LEU A 264 6.15 -23.18 -20.72
N ALA A 265 5.11 -23.09 -21.55
CA ALA A 265 4.24 -21.92 -21.64
C ALA A 265 3.49 -21.65 -20.33
N THR A 266 2.93 -22.72 -19.70
CA THR A 266 2.24 -22.59 -18.42
C THR A 266 3.19 -22.17 -17.30
N LEU A 267 4.41 -22.70 -17.26
CA LEU A 267 5.44 -22.33 -16.29
C LEU A 267 5.88 -20.87 -16.47
N GLY A 268 6.11 -20.45 -17.72
CA GLY A 268 6.43 -19.06 -18.06
C GLY A 268 5.30 -18.09 -17.67
N GLY A 269 4.05 -18.46 -17.95
CA GLY A 269 2.86 -17.70 -17.54
C GLY A 269 2.73 -17.60 -16.01
N TRP A 270 2.95 -18.69 -15.30
CA TRP A 270 2.94 -18.71 -13.82
C TRP A 270 3.98 -17.76 -13.21
N TRP A 271 5.23 -17.82 -13.70
CA TRP A 271 6.30 -16.92 -13.21
C TRP A 271 6.01 -15.47 -13.54
N SER A 272 5.45 -15.18 -14.73
CA SER A 272 5.04 -13.84 -15.12
C SER A 272 3.94 -13.31 -14.20
N ALA A 273 2.89 -14.11 -13.94
CA ALA A 273 1.78 -13.72 -13.08
C ALA A 273 2.23 -13.49 -11.62
N THR A 274 3.08 -14.38 -11.06
CA THR A 274 3.60 -14.19 -9.71
C THR A 274 4.49 -12.95 -9.59
N LEU A 275 5.30 -12.64 -10.60
CA LEU A 275 6.10 -11.42 -10.63
C LEU A 275 5.20 -10.18 -10.70
N ALA A 276 4.14 -10.22 -11.53
CA ALA A 276 3.18 -9.14 -11.65
C ALA A 276 2.48 -8.84 -10.31
N LEU A 277 2.00 -9.88 -9.63
CA LEU A 277 1.35 -9.74 -8.32
C LEU A 277 2.30 -9.16 -7.26
N ASP A 278 3.52 -9.67 -7.18
CA ASP A 278 4.49 -9.24 -6.18
C ASP A 278 4.96 -7.79 -6.41
N ALA A 279 5.27 -7.42 -7.67
CA ALA A 279 5.69 -6.07 -8.00
C ALA A 279 4.51 -5.07 -7.88
N GLY A 280 3.30 -5.48 -8.27
CA GLY A 280 2.08 -4.71 -8.10
C GLY A 280 1.76 -4.42 -6.63
N ARG A 281 1.94 -5.42 -5.75
CA ARG A 281 1.77 -5.25 -4.30
C ARG A 281 2.71 -4.17 -3.74
N VAL A 282 3.98 -4.18 -4.14
CA VAL A 282 4.95 -3.17 -3.68
C VAL A 282 4.60 -1.79 -4.22
N LEU A 283 4.24 -1.69 -5.51
CA LEU A 283 3.84 -0.43 -6.13
C LEU A 283 2.60 0.16 -5.46
N LYS A 284 1.52 -0.63 -5.31
CA LYS A 284 0.28 -0.20 -4.66
C LYS A 284 0.51 0.23 -3.21
N GLY A 285 1.26 -0.56 -2.43
CA GLY A 285 1.58 -0.22 -1.05
C GLY A 285 2.30 1.12 -0.95
N ARG A 286 3.25 1.39 -1.87
CA ARG A 286 3.97 2.67 -1.91
C ARG A 286 3.08 3.83 -2.34
N LEU A 287 2.23 3.65 -3.35
CA LEU A 287 1.31 4.69 -3.81
C LEU A 287 0.27 5.05 -2.76
N LEU A 288 -0.27 4.03 -2.07
CA LEU A 288 -1.21 4.25 -0.97
C LEU A 288 -0.57 5.01 0.19
N ALA A 289 0.62 4.59 0.61
CA ALA A 289 1.38 5.30 1.64
C ALA A 289 1.70 6.75 1.22
N GLY A 290 2.06 6.96 -0.05
CA GLY A 290 2.30 8.29 -0.58
C GLY A 290 1.06 9.16 -0.65
N ALA A 291 -0.08 8.59 -1.02
CA ALA A 291 -1.35 9.31 -1.03
C ALA A 291 -1.73 9.82 0.37
N LEU A 292 -1.51 8.99 1.41
CA LEU A 292 -1.75 9.35 2.81
C LEU A 292 -0.76 10.40 3.35
N GLN A 293 0.44 10.52 2.75
CA GLN A 293 1.48 11.47 3.15
C GLN A 293 1.49 12.75 2.32
N MET A 294 0.58 12.90 1.37
CA MET A 294 0.43 14.15 0.62
C MET A 294 -0.05 15.29 1.53
N SER A 295 0.56 16.47 1.41
CA SER A 295 0.13 17.62 2.17
C SER A 295 -1.30 18.05 1.81
N SER A 296 -2.08 18.49 2.81
CA SER A 296 -3.45 18.98 2.64
C SER A 296 -3.56 20.06 1.56
N ASP A 297 -2.57 20.96 1.47
CA ASP A 297 -2.51 22.00 0.46
C ASP A 297 -2.35 21.47 -0.96
N SER A 298 -1.61 20.37 -1.15
CA SER A 298 -1.47 19.72 -2.45
C SER A 298 -2.78 19.09 -2.90
N ILE A 299 -3.53 18.54 -1.95
CA ILE A 299 -4.85 17.94 -2.20
C ILE A 299 -5.87 19.01 -2.55
N LYS A 300 -5.93 20.12 -1.79
CA LYS A 300 -6.86 21.22 -2.02
C LYS A 300 -6.66 21.86 -3.40
N ARG A 301 -5.41 22.07 -3.84
CA ARG A 301 -5.09 22.71 -5.12
C ARG A 301 -5.43 21.85 -6.35
N GLN A 302 -5.42 20.55 -6.22
CA GLN A 302 -5.62 19.64 -7.34
C GLN A 302 -7.08 19.21 -7.54
N GLY A 303 -7.90 19.41 -6.52
CA GLY A 303 -9.31 19.01 -6.53
C GLY A 303 -9.52 17.50 -6.44
N VAL A 304 -10.71 17.10 -5.97
CA VAL A 304 -11.08 15.70 -5.75
C VAL A 304 -11.08 14.88 -7.05
N GLY A 305 -11.48 15.50 -8.16
CA GLY A 305 -11.54 14.84 -9.48
C GLY A 305 -10.17 14.39 -9.98
N GLN A 306 -9.12 15.20 -9.80
CA GLN A 306 -7.76 14.82 -10.18
C GLN A 306 -7.19 13.70 -9.29
N LEU A 307 -7.52 13.69 -8.00
CA LEU A 307 -7.09 12.62 -7.10
C LEU A 307 -7.73 11.28 -7.45
N LEU A 308 -9.03 11.27 -7.75
CA LEU A 308 -9.73 10.08 -8.20
C LEU A 308 -9.12 9.53 -9.50
N SER A 309 -8.85 10.42 -10.46
CA SER A 309 -8.17 10.05 -11.71
C SER A 309 -6.80 9.38 -11.46
N ARG A 310 -6.01 9.87 -10.51
CA ARG A 310 -4.71 9.28 -10.15
C ARG A 310 -4.84 7.86 -9.56
N VAL A 311 -5.87 7.62 -8.78
CA VAL A 311 -6.14 6.27 -8.23
C VAL A 311 -6.45 5.29 -9.37
N VAL A 312 -7.26 5.70 -10.34
CA VAL A 312 -7.57 4.89 -11.53
C VAL A 312 -6.31 4.65 -12.38
N GLU A 313 -5.52 5.69 -12.64
CA GLU A 313 -4.28 5.59 -13.40
C GLU A 313 -3.21 4.72 -12.68
N SER A 314 -3.23 4.64 -11.34
CA SER A 314 -2.35 3.73 -10.61
C SER A 314 -2.59 2.26 -10.94
N GLN A 315 -3.84 1.87 -11.16
CA GLN A 315 -4.21 0.52 -11.58
C GLN A 315 -3.81 0.26 -13.04
N ALA A 316 -3.98 1.25 -13.92
CA ALA A 316 -3.49 1.17 -15.28
C ALA A 316 -1.97 1.04 -15.34
N LEU A 317 -1.23 1.81 -14.55
CA LEU A 317 0.23 1.73 -14.45
C LEU A 317 0.69 0.32 -14.07
N GLU A 318 0.05 -0.32 -13.09
CA GLU A 318 0.38 -1.69 -12.66
C GLU A 318 0.18 -2.68 -13.81
N SER A 319 -0.99 -2.70 -14.42
CA SER A 319 -1.33 -3.66 -15.47
C SER A 319 -0.47 -3.48 -16.72
N LEU A 320 -0.22 -2.25 -17.13
CA LEU A 320 0.51 -1.93 -18.36
C LEU A 320 2.03 -2.09 -18.18
N SER A 321 2.60 -1.68 -17.06
CA SER A 321 4.04 -1.77 -16.84
C SER A 321 4.52 -3.22 -16.73
N LEU A 322 3.74 -4.08 -16.10
CA LEU A 322 4.11 -5.47 -15.90
C LEU A 322 3.82 -6.31 -17.15
N ASN A 323 2.62 -6.26 -17.70
CA ASN A 323 2.27 -7.03 -18.89
C ASN A 323 3.02 -6.51 -20.15
N GLY A 324 3.05 -5.19 -20.34
CA GLY A 324 3.74 -4.58 -21.48
C GLY A 324 5.25 -4.76 -21.41
N GLY A 325 5.85 -4.60 -20.24
CA GLY A 325 7.29 -4.83 -20.04
C GLY A 325 7.70 -6.28 -20.31
N MET A 326 6.88 -7.25 -19.87
CA MET A 326 7.14 -8.67 -20.15
C MET A 326 6.96 -9.02 -21.62
N SER A 327 5.93 -8.47 -22.30
CA SER A 327 5.75 -8.62 -23.75
C SER A 327 6.95 -8.07 -24.52
N LEU A 328 7.44 -6.88 -24.15
CA LEU A 328 8.60 -6.27 -24.77
C LEU A 328 9.88 -7.13 -24.60
N LEU A 329 10.16 -7.58 -23.37
CA LEU A 329 11.34 -8.43 -23.10
C LEU A 329 11.31 -9.75 -23.88
N ARG A 330 10.14 -10.42 -23.92
CA ARG A 330 9.93 -11.64 -24.70
C ARG A 330 10.12 -11.39 -26.19
N SER A 331 9.64 -10.28 -26.70
CA SER A 331 9.71 -9.96 -28.13
C SER A 331 11.10 -9.52 -28.56
N LEU A 332 11.87 -8.84 -27.70
CA LEU A 332 13.27 -8.55 -27.95
C LEU A 332 14.10 -9.85 -28.03
N LEU A 333 13.82 -10.80 -27.14
CA LEU A 333 14.45 -12.12 -27.21
C LEU A 333 14.08 -12.85 -28.51
N ALA A 334 12.79 -12.82 -28.90
CA ALA A 334 12.32 -13.39 -30.15
C ALA A 334 13.01 -12.74 -31.38
N LEU A 335 13.20 -11.41 -31.35
CA LEU A 335 13.89 -10.71 -32.43
C LEU A 335 15.37 -11.16 -32.57
N GLY A 336 16.03 -11.43 -31.45
CA GLY A 336 17.37 -12.02 -31.44
C GLY A 336 17.41 -13.40 -32.13
N PHE A 337 16.44 -14.26 -31.81
CA PHE A 337 16.31 -15.58 -32.48
C PHE A 337 15.95 -15.42 -33.97
N ALA A 338 15.07 -14.46 -34.33
CA ALA A 338 14.75 -14.17 -35.72
C ALA A 338 16.00 -13.74 -36.51
N ALA A 339 16.81 -12.86 -35.94
CA ALA A 339 18.07 -12.45 -36.55
C ALA A 339 19.03 -13.64 -36.74
N TRP A 340 19.13 -14.53 -35.75
CA TRP A 340 19.90 -15.74 -35.86
C TRP A 340 19.41 -16.69 -36.98
N ILE A 341 18.09 -16.92 -37.07
CA ILE A 341 17.48 -17.75 -38.14
C ILE A 341 17.77 -17.13 -39.51
N LEU A 342 17.53 -15.83 -39.67
CA LEU A 342 17.76 -15.13 -40.93
C LEU A 342 19.26 -15.12 -41.35
N SER A 343 20.18 -15.18 -40.39
CA SER A 343 21.58 -15.30 -40.68
C SER A 343 22.00 -16.65 -41.29
N GLN A 344 21.17 -17.69 -41.14
CA GLN A 344 21.39 -19.02 -41.71
C GLN A 344 20.63 -19.23 -43.05
N GLY A 345 19.85 -18.25 -43.45
CA GLY A 345 19.00 -18.31 -44.66
C GLY A 345 19.68 -17.75 -45.90
N VAL A 346 18.89 -17.46 -46.93
CA VAL A 346 19.32 -16.83 -48.18
C VAL A 346 19.63 -15.35 -47.93
N ALA A 347 20.71 -14.84 -48.53
CA ALA A 347 21.14 -13.44 -48.45
C ALA A 347 21.14 -12.87 -47.02
N PRO A 348 21.96 -13.44 -46.08
CA PRO A 348 21.92 -13.09 -44.68
C PRO A 348 22.14 -11.61 -44.40
N ALA A 349 23.13 -10.99 -45.06
CA ALA A 349 23.43 -9.57 -44.88
C ALA A 349 22.23 -8.66 -45.25
N THR A 350 21.54 -8.97 -46.33
CA THR A 350 20.34 -8.19 -46.76
C THR A 350 19.22 -8.29 -45.74
N HIS A 351 18.92 -9.53 -45.30
CA HIS A 351 17.84 -9.71 -44.30
C HIS A 351 18.17 -9.05 -42.96
N LEU A 352 19.44 -9.09 -42.48
CA LEU A 352 19.83 -8.43 -41.23
C LEU A 352 19.81 -6.92 -41.36
N LEU A 353 20.18 -6.33 -42.52
CA LEU A 353 20.09 -4.91 -42.79
C LEU A 353 18.59 -4.47 -42.80
N LEU A 354 17.73 -5.22 -43.49
CA LEU A 354 16.30 -4.95 -43.52
C LEU A 354 15.68 -5.08 -42.13
N LEU A 355 16.06 -6.09 -41.37
CA LEU A 355 15.59 -6.29 -39.98
C LEU A 355 15.98 -5.10 -39.08
N GLY A 356 17.24 -4.66 -39.16
CA GLY A 356 17.73 -3.50 -38.43
C GLY A 356 17.03 -2.21 -38.82
N GLY A 357 16.89 -1.94 -40.13
CA GLY A 357 16.19 -0.78 -40.63
C GLY A 357 14.70 -0.77 -40.26
N TRP A 358 14.04 -1.93 -40.33
CA TRP A 358 12.66 -2.07 -39.91
C TRP A 358 12.44 -1.91 -38.42
N THR A 359 13.37 -2.41 -37.61
CA THR A 359 13.38 -2.20 -36.17
C THR A 359 13.49 -0.71 -35.84
N LEU A 360 14.38 0.02 -36.52
CA LEU A 360 14.50 1.47 -36.35
C LEU A 360 13.19 2.18 -36.73
N LEU A 361 12.57 1.81 -37.84
CA LEU A 361 11.27 2.34 -38.26
C LEU A 361 10.18 2.07 -37.21
N ALA A 362 10.14 0.84 -36.67
CA ALA A 362 9.20 0.48 -35.62
C ALA A 362 9.36 1.34 -34.37
N VAL A 363 10.61 1.65 -33.97
CA VAL A 363 10.89 2.57 -32.85
C VAL A 363 10.42 3.99 -33.17
N ILE A 364 10.66 4.50 -34.38
CA ILE A 364 10.22 5.85 -34.80
C ILE A 364 8.69 5.95 -34.78
N LEU A 365 8.00 4.95 -35.35
CA LEU A 365 6.53 4.92 -35.34
C LEU A 365 5.96 4.82 -33.94
N SER A 366 6.56 3.99 -33.07
CA SER A 366 6.17 3.88 -31.66
C SER A 366 6.40 5.18 -30.89
N TRP A 367 7.47 5.93 -31.19
CA TRP A 367 7.71 7.25 -30.61
C TRP A 367 6.68 8.28 -31.05
N ASN A 368 6.28 8.26 -32.33
CA ASN A 368 5.21 9.11 -32.81
C ASN A 368 3.87 8.76 -32.15
N PHE A 369 3.55 7.47 -32.05
CA PHE A 369 2.39 7.00 -31.29
C PHE A 369 2.41 7.49 -29.84
N PHE A 370 3.55 7.37 -29.14
CA PHE A 370 3.71 7.87 -27.77
C PHE A 370 3.40 9.36 -27.66
N ARG A 371 3.88 10.18 -28.59
CA ARG A 371 3.58 11.63 -28.61
C ARG A 371 2.07 11.89 -28.74
N ARG A 372 1.42 11.20 -29.66
CA ARG A 372 -0.04 11.32 -29.87
C ARG A 372 -0.84 10.82 -28.67
N LEU A 373 -0.42 9.70 -28.11
CA LEU A 373 -1.02 9.12 -26.91
C LEU A 373 -0.96 10.09 -25.74
N ARG A 374 0.19 10.74 -25.52
CA ARG A 374 0.34 11.74 -24.45
C ARG A 374 -0.65 12.90 -24.65
N THR A 375 -0.74 13.46 -25.83
CA THR A 375 -1.69 14.55 -26.15
C THR A 375 -3.13 14.09 -25.90
N TRP A 376 -3.51 12.91 -26.43
CA TRP A 376 -4.84 12.35 -26.24
C TRP A 376 -5.18 12.13 -24.76
N THR A 377 -4.24 11.60 -23.97
CA THR A 377 -4.46 11.37 -22.53
C THR A 377 -4.69 12.69 -21.80
N MET A 378 -3.92 13.74 -22.10
CA MET A 378 -4.12 15.05 -21.50
C MET A 378 -5.48 15.64 -21.85
N THR A 379 -5.87 15.62 -23.14
CA THR A 379 -7.19 16.09 -23.57
C THR A 379 -8.33 15.30 -22.90
N ARG A 380 -8.18 13.99 -22.74
CA ARG A 380 -9.16 13.14 -22.05
C ARG A 380 -9.29 13.52 -20.58
N LEU A 381 -8.16 13.75 -19.89
CA LEU A 381 -8.14 14.14 -18.47
C LEU A 381 -8.78 15.53 -18.28
N ASP A 382 -8.48 16.48 -19.15
CA ASP A 382 -9.03 17.83 -19.09
C ASP A 382 -10.57 17.78 -19.29
N MET A 383 -11.06 17.04 -20.30
CA MET A 383 -12.49 16.82 -20.51
C MET A 383 -13.15 16.12 -19.33
N THR A 384 -12.49 15.12 -18.75
CA THR A 384 -13.02 14.40 -17.57
C THR A 384 -13.10 15.33 -16.36
N HIS A 385 -12.09 16.20 -16.17
CA HIS A 385 -12.07 17.16 -15.08
C HIS A 385 -13.21 18.17 -15.22
N GLU A 386 -13.39 18.74 -16.41
CA GLU A 386 -14.50 19.67 -16.72
C GLU A 386 -15.86 19.02 -16.48
N LEU A 387 -16.04 17.75 -16.91
CA LEU A 387 -17.27 17.01 -16.68
C LEU A 387 -17.55 16.79 -15.18
N ILE A 388 -16.53 16.44 -14.39
CA ILE A 388 -16.66 16.27 -12.93
C ILE A 388 -17.07 17.61 -12.28
N GLU A 389 -16.45 18.72 -12.66
CA GLU A 389 -16.78 20.04 -12.17
C GLU A 389 -18.23 20.41 -12.47
N VAL A 390 -18.69 20.15 -13.68
CA VAL A 390 -20.09 20.30 -14.10
C VAL A 390 -21.03 19.45 -13.26
N MET A 391 -20.66 18.20 -12.98
CA MET A 391 -21.48 17.29 -12.16
C MET A 391 -21.56 17.77 -10.69
N VAL A 392 -20.45 18.19 -10.11
CA VAL A 392 -20.41 18.76 -8.74
C VAL A 392 -21.25 20.03 -8.66
N GLY A 393 -21.13 20.90 -9.67
CA GLY A 393 -21.89 22.15 -9.78
C GLY A 393 -23.31 22.00 -10.34
N HIS A 394 -23.79 20.78 -10.64
CA HIS A 394 -25.03 20.56 -11.38
C HIS A 394 -26.26 21.26 -10.77
N ARG A 395 -26.41 21.20 -9.43
CA ARG A 395 -27.50 21.86 -8.72
C ARG A 395 -27.47 23.39 -8.90
N THR A 396 -26.28 23.97 -8.89
CA THR A 396 -26.09 25.41 -9.07
C THR A 396 -26.40 25.80 -10.52
N ARG A 397 -25.95 25.00 -11.51
CA ARG A 397 -26.23 25.20 -12.92
C ARG A 397 -27.74 25.13 -13.22
N LEU A 398 -28.42 24.11 -12.70
CA LEU A 398 -29.89 23.99 -12.87
C LEU A 398 -30.64 25.20 -12.30
N ALA A 399 -30.15 25.79 -11.21
CA ALA A 399 -30.81 26.94 -10.56
C ALA A 399 -30.50 28.29 -11.25
N GLN A 400 -29.34 28.44 -11.88
CA GLN A 400 -28.80 29.74 -12.30
C GLN A 400 -28.51 29.85 -13.80
N GLU A 401 -28.36 28.75 -14.51
CA GLU A 401 -27.98 28.76 -15.94
C GLU A 401 -29.22 28.64 -16.85
N PRO A 402 -29.38 29.50 -17.86
CA PRO A 402 -30.49 29.41 -18.80
C PRO A 402 -30.36 28.16 -19.69
N PRO A 403 -31.47 27.41 -19.95
CA PRO A 403 -31.43 26.11 -20.63
C PRO A 403 -30.77 26.10 -22.04
N ARG A 404 -30.68 27.24 -22.69
CA ARG A 404 -30.07 27.38 -24.04
C ARG A 404 -28.54 27.47 -24.04
N ARG A 405 -27.91 27.59 -22.88
CA ARG A 405 -26.46 27.78 -22.76
C ARG A 405 -25.72 26.55 -22.22
N SER A 406 -26.46 25.54 -21.79
CA SER A 406 -25.96 24.47 -20.95
C SER A 406 -24.96 23.51 -21.62
N ASN A 407 -24.88 23.43 -22.96
CA ASN A 407 -24.10 22.36 -23.62
C ASN A 407 -22.98 22.85 -24.57
N GLY A 408 -22.77 24.16 -24.71
CA GLY A 408 -21.84 24.68 -25.71
C GLY A 408 -20.37 24.41 -25.39
N SER A 409 -19.97 24.39 -24.12
CA SER A 409 -18.62 24.08 -23.70
C SER A 409 -18.32 22.60 -23.77
N GLU A 410 -19.29 21.78 -23.33
CA GLU A 410 -19.17 20.32 -23.36
C GLU A 410 -19.08 19.79 -24.80
N ASP A 411 -19.87 20.35 -25.73
CA ASP A 411 -19.83 19.96 -27.15
C ASP A 411 -18.47 20.33 -27.78
N SER A 412 -17.90 21.47 -27.45
CA SER A 412 -16.58 21.88 -27.94
C SER A 412 -15.45 21.00 -27.38
N ALA A 413 -15.51 20.66 -26.11
CA ALA A 413 -14.56 19.75 -25.46
C ALA A 413 -14.64 18.35 -26.07
N LEU A 414 -15.85 17.85 -26.32
CA LEU A 414 -16.09 16.55 -26.97
C LEU A 414 -15.56 16.54 -28.41
N GLN A 415 -15.81 17.59 -29.21
CA GLN A 415 -15.29 17.68 -30.56
C GLN A 415 -13.76 17.66 -30.59
N ASN A 416 -13.11 18.41 -29.71
CA ASN A 416 -11.65 18.41 -29.59
C ASN A 416 -11.14 17.00 -29.23
N TYR A 417 -11.78 16.36 -28.25
CA TYR A 417 -11.43 14.99 -27.85
C TYR A 417 -11.57 14.01 -29.02
N LEU A 418 -12.66 14.04 -29.77
CA LEU A 418 -12.88 13.16 -30.92
C LEU A 418 -11.83 13.37 -32.01
N GLN A 419 -11.46 14.62 -32.32
CA GLN A 419 -10.42 14.93 -33.28
C GLN A 419 -9.05 14.36 -32.87
N VAL A 420 -8.65 14.59 -31.61
CA VAL A 420 -7.38 14.08 -31.07
C VAL A 420 -7.40 12.55 -31.00
N SER A 421 -8.54 11.94 -30.62
CA SER A 421 -8.73 10.49 -30.59
C SER A 421 -8.54 9.87 -31.95
N GLY A 422 -9.17 10.41 -33.02
CA GLY A 422 -9.01 9.91 -34.36
C GLY A 422 -7.56 9.92 -34.86
N MET A 423 -6.80 10.98 -34.52
CA MET A 423 -5.37 11.03 -34.85
C MET A 423 -4.55 10.00 -34.08
N MET A 424 -4.89 9.74 -32.83
CA MET A 424 -4.23 8.73 -31.99
C MET A 424 -4.55 7.33 -32.51
N ASP A 425 -5.82 7.04 -32.81
CA ASP A 425 -6.28 5.74 -33.32
C ASP A 425 -5.60 5.37 -34.63
N TRP A 426 -5.47 6.32 -35.56
CA TRP A 426 -4.75 6.10 -36.80
C TRP A 426 -3.28 5.73 -36.58
N THR A 427 -2.62 6.43 -35.67
CA THR A 427 -1.22 6.09 -35.32
C THR A 427 -1.10 4.76 -34.56
N ALA A 428 -2.10 4.37 -33.78
CA ALA A 428 -2.16 3.08 -33.12
C ALA A 428 -2.25 1.93 -34.15
N VAL A 429 -3.16 2.05 -35.12
CA VAL A 429 -3.34 1.06 -36.20
C VAL A 429 -2.07 0.94 -37.02
N THR A 430 -1.48 2.06 -37.46
CA THR A 430 -0.26 2.03 -38.27
C THR A 430 0.93 1.44 -37.52
N THR A 431 1.04 1.68 -36.20
CA THR A 431 2.12 1.11 -35.41
C THR A 431 1.89 -0.37 -35.12
N THR A 432 0.68 -0.78 -34.75
CA THR A 432 0.41 -2.17 -34.34
C THR A 432 0.32 -3.12 -35.52
N LEU A 433 -0.47 -2.78 -36.55
CA LEU A 433 -0.68 -3.62 -37.72
C LEU A 433 0.36 -3.34 -38.81
N GLY A 434 0.69 -2.07 -39.06
CA GLY A 434 1.62 -1.66 -40.10
C GLY A 434 3.03 -2.20 -39.87
N VAL A 435 3.54 -2.16 -38.63
CA VAL A 435 4.88 -2.67 -38.31
C VAL A 435 4.94 -4.19 -38.45
N SER A 436 3.97 -4.92 -37.90
CA SER A 436 3.98 -6.39 -37.93
C SER A 436 3.72 -6.93 -39.34
N SER A 437 2.66 -6.46 -40.03
CA SER A 437 2.30 -6.95 -41.38
C SER A 437 3.24 -6.41 -42.45
N GLY A 438 3.67 -5.15 -42.33
CA GLY A 438 4.58 -4.54 -43.30
C GLY A 438 5.96 -5.21 -43.32
N TRP A 439 6.41 -5.74 -42.19
CA TRP A 439 7.65 -6.53 -42.15
C TRP A 439 7.61 -7.75 -43.06
N VAL A 440 6.48 -8.43 -43.21
CA VAL A 440 6.38 -9.61 -44.10
C VAL A 440 6.69 -9.21 -45.53
N ILE A 441 6.17 -8.08 -46.00
CA ILE A 441 6.45 -7.56 -47.35
C ILE A 441 7.94 -7.26 -47.53
N VAL A 442 8.52 -6.53 -46.56
CA VAL A 442 9.95 -6.16 -46.60
C VAL A 442 10.85 -7.38 -46.50
N GLY A 443 10.51 -8.34 -45.63
CA GLY A 443 11.23 -9.60 -45.52
C GLY A 443 11.21 -10.42 -46.80
N LEU A 444 10.04 -10.48 -47.48
CA LEU A 444 9.90 -11.16 -48.80
C LEU A 444 10.72 -10.45 -49.90
N ILE A 445 10.81 -9.11 -49.90
CA ILE A 445 11.70 -8.37 -50.80
C ILE A 445 13.15 -8.80 -50.56
N GLY A 446 13.55 -9.12 -49.35
CA GLY A 446 14.89 -9.66 -49.03
C GLY A 446 15.21 -10.99 -49.70
N LEU A 447 14.21 -11.73 -50.21
CA LEU A 447 14.41 -12.96 -51.01
C LEU A 447 14.65 -12.69 -52.50
N VAL A 448 14.34 -11.48 -52.99
CA VAL A 448 14.47 -11.15 -54.45
C VAL A 448 15.84 -11.50 -55.02
N PRO A 449 17.00 -11.24 -54.32
CA PRO A 449 18.32 -11.62 -54.84
C PRO A 449 18.47 -13.12 -55.13
N ALA A 450 17.75 -13.97 -54.43
CA ALA A 450 17.74 -15.41 -54.62
C ALA A 450 17.06 -15.84 -55.94
N PHE A 451 16.05 -15.09 -56.34
CA PHE A 451 15.27 -15.41 -57.55
C PHE A 451 15.84 -14.75 -58.80
N VAL A 452 16.49 -13.58 -58.66
CA VAL A 452 16.98 -12.78 -59.82
C VAL A 452 18.46 -13.03 -60.08
N GLY A 453 19.23 -13.46 -59.04
CA GLY A 453 20.68 -13.48 -59.07
C GLY A 453 21.37 -14.76 -59.55
N ASN A 454 20.70 -15.73 -60.19
CA ASN A 454 21.27 -17.02 -60.62
C ASN A 454 22.08 -17.77 -59.56
N LEU A 455 21.75 -17.54 -58.29
CA LEU A 455 22.37 -18.23 -57.14
C LEU A 455 21.78 -19.64 -57.08
N GLU A 456 22.61 -20.67 -57.00
CA GLU A 456 22.15 -22.03 -56.63
C GLU A 456 21.70 -22.02 -55.17
N VAL A 457 20.42 -21.69 -54.97
CA VAL A 457 19.79 -21.59 -53.65
C VAL A 457 19.13 -22.92 -53.30
N SER A 458 19.49 -23.53 -52.18
CA SER A 458 18.80 -24.73 -51.70
C SER A 458 17.39 -24.41 -51.20
N SER A 459 16.44 -25.31 -51.45
CA SER A 459 15.04 -25.20 -50.94
C SER A 459 15.03 -25.02 -49.43
N THR A 460 15.99 -25.63 -48.72
CA THR A 460 16.18 -25.52 -47.29
C THR A 460 16.52 -24.09 -46.85
N ALA A 461 17.42 -23.39 -47.59
CA ALA A 461 17.78 -22.01 -47.25
C ALA A 461 16.59 -21.03 -47.46
N ILE A 462 15.76 -21.25 -48.49
CA ILE A 462 14.52 -20.48 -48.71
C ILE A 462 13.54 -20.72 -47.57
N ALA A 463 13.36 -21.98 -47.14
CA ALA A 463 12.45 -22.33 -46.05
C ALA A 463 12.91 -21.72 -44.70
N ILE A 464 14.21 -21.70 -44.44
CA ILE A 464 14.80 -21.05 -43.23
C ILE A 464 14.53 -19.54 -43.29
N SER A 465 14.76 -18.88 -44.44
CA SER A 465 14.50 -17.45 -44.57
C SER A 465 13.02 -17.11 -44.35
N LEU A 466 12.11 -17.89 -44.96
CA LEU A 466 10.67 -17.70 -44.80
C LEU A 466 10.25 -17.91 -43.34
N GLY A 467 10.76 -18.97 -42.71
CA GLY A 467 10.55 -19.20 -41.26
C GLY A 467 11.04 -18.04 -40.39
N GLY A 468 12.22 -17.50 -40.69
CA GLY A 468 12.79 -16.35 -39.98
C GLY A 468 11.97 -15.07 -40.19
N ILE A 469 11.42 -14.84 -41.40
CA ILE A 469 10.52 -13.70 -41.67
C ILE A 469 9.25 -13.79 -40.83
N LEU A 470 8.59 -14.96 -40.79
CA LEU A 470 7.38 -15.19 -40.00
C LEU A 470 7.65 -15.12 -38.50
N PHE A 471 8.79 -15.58 -38.06
CA PHE A 471 9.21 -15.49 -36.65
C PHE A 471 9.44 -14.03 -36.24
N ALA A 472 10.11 -13.24 -37.09
CA ALA A 472 10.30 -11.81 -36.87
C ALA A 472 8.99 -11.02 -36.92
N GLN A 473 8.02 -11.41 -37.72
CA GLN A 473 6.67 -10.81 -37.74
C GLN A 473 6.01 -10.87 -36.34
N ARG A 474 6.06 -12.05 -35.70
CA ARG A 474 5.52 -12.22 -34.35
C ARG A 474 6.27 -11.37 -33.34
N ALA A 475 7.61 -11.31 -33.46
CA ALA A 475 8.44 -10.46 -32.60
C ALA A 475 8.09 -8.99 -32.75
N PHE A 476 7.89 -8.48 -33.97
CA PHE A 476 7.46 -7.10 -34.22
C PHE A 476 6.06 -6.78 -33.68
N GLY A 477 5.11 -7.73 -33.78
CA GLY A 477 3.81 -7.59 -33.14
C GLY A 477 3.91 -7.35 -31.66
N GLY A 478 4.68 -8.17 -30.95
CA GLY A 478 4.89 -8.03 -29.52
C GLY A 478 5.75 -6.82 -29.11
N ILE A 479 6.70 -6.37 -29.96
CA ILE A 479 7.44 -5.10 -29.74
C ILE A 479 6.50 -3.92 -29.83
N SER A 480 5.64 -3.84 -30.86
CA SER A 480 4.67 -2.76 -31.02
C SER A 480 3.68 -2.69 -29.85
N GLU A 481 3.18 -3.84 -29.41
CA GLU A 481 2.31 -3.95 -28.23
C GLU A 481 3.04 -3.52 -26.96
N GLY A 482 4.26 -4.03 -26.72
CA GLY A 482 5.07 -3.73 -25.55
C GLY A 482 5.49 -2.26 -25.47
N LEU A 483 5.91 -1.64 -26.58
CA LEU A 483 6.23 -0.21 -26.65
C LEU A 483 5.00 0.65 -26.44
N SER A 484 3.85 0.26 -27.00
CA SER A 484 2.57 0.94 -26.78
C SER A 484 2.15 0.87 -25.31
N ALA A 485 2.29 -0.28 -24.67
CA ALA A 485 2.00 -0.45 -23.25
C ALA A 485 2.98 0.35 -22.36
N ALA A 486 4.28 0.35 -22.72
CA ALA A 486 5.28 1.16 -22.03
C ALA A 486 4.98 2.67 -22.14
N GLY A 487 4.52 3.12 -23.31
CA GLY A 487 4.08 4.50 -23.53
C GLY A 487 2.90 4.87 -22.62
N ARG A 488 1.87 4.02 -22.57
CA ARG A 488 0.72 4.21 -21.66
C ARG A 488 1.15 4.22 -20.18
N ALA A 489 2.03 3.27 -19.80
CA ALA A 489 2.56 3.22 -18.45
C ALA A 489 3.37 4.47 -18.08
N TRP A 490 4.13 5.04 -19.02
CA TRP A 490 4.86 6.28 -18.80
C TRP A 490 3.94 7.48 -18.57
N VAL A 491 2.86 7.59 -19.35
CA VAL A 491 1.86 8.66 -19.19
C VAL A 491 1.15 8.50 -17.84
N ALA A 492 0.75 7.29 -17.47
CA ALA A 492 0.16 6.99 -16.16
C ALA A 492 1.15 7.29 -15.01
N TRP A 493 2.44 6.97 -15.21
CA TRP A 493 3.49 7.30 -14.24
C TRP A 493 3.58 8.81 -13.97
N ALA A 494 3.52 9.65 -15.00
CA ALA A 494 3.57 11.10 -14.82
C ALA A 494 2.46 11.64 -13.89
N GLN A 495 1.28 10.98 -13.88
CA GLN A 495 0.17 11.32 -12.99
C GLN A 495 0.38 10.82 -11.56
N VAL A 496 1.00 9.66 -11.41
CA VAL A 496 1.13 8.96 -10.11
C VAL A 496 2.46 9.27 -9.40
N ALA A 497 3.46 9.76 -10.13
CA ALA A 497 4.79 10.07 -9.60
C ALA A 497 4.79 10.97 -8.35
N PRO A 498 3.96 12.01 -8.21
CA PRO A 498 3.89 12.80 -6.98
C PRO A 498 3.55 11.95 -5.74
N MET A 499 2.58 11.03 -5.85
CA MET A 499 2.24 10.09 -4.76
C MET A 499 3.40 9.15 -4.45
N PHE A 500 4.04 8.61 -5.49
CA PHE A 500 5.19 7.70 -5.32
C PHE A 500 6.37 8.37 -4.61
N HIS A 501 6.60 9.65 -4.86
CA HIS A 501 7.66 10.43 -4.22
C HIS A 501 7.27 10.90 -2.82
N ALA A 502 6.02 11.26 -2.58
CA ALA A 502 5.51 11.64 -1.26
C ALA A 502 5.75 10.56 -0.20
N ALA A 503 5.68 9.27 -0.58
CA ALA A 503 5.98 8.16 0.31
C ALA A 503 7.38 8.18 0.95
N ARG A 504 8.30 9.02 0.48
CA ARG A 504 9.67 9.17 1.05
C ARG A 504 9.75 10.17 2.21
N ASN A 505 8.74 11.01 2.39
CA ASN A 505 8.77 12.17 3.29
C ASN A 505 8.32 11.80 4.72
N ARG A 506 8.60 10.60 5.19
CA ARG A 506 8.30 10.24 6.57
C ARG A 506 9.29 10.94 7.51
N THR A 507 8.79 11.81 8.38
CA THR A 507 9.54 12.41 9.48
C THR A 507 9.60 11.38 10.60
N SER A 508 10.79 10.86 10.89
CA SER A 508 11.00 9.97 12.04
C SER A 508 11.27 10.80 13.28
N SER A 509 10.63 10.48 14.40
CA SER A 509 10.95 11.02 15.71
C SER A 509 12.33 10.54 16.15
N GLU A 510 13.20 11.46 16.60
CA GLU A 510 14.56 11.12 17.01
C GLU A 510 14.62 10.46 18.40
N ALA A 511 13.64 10.70 19.28
CA ALA A 511 13.61 10.18 20.64
C ALA A 511 12.28 9.47 20.95
N TYR A 512 12.37 8.35 21.67
CA TYR A 512 11.19 7.74 22.27
C TYR A 512 10.84 8.48 23.56
N ILE A 513 9.76 9.24 23.53
CA ILE A 513 9.24 9.98 24.67
C ILE A 513 7.88 9.42 25.01
N THR A 514 7.68 8.97 26.24
CA THR A 514 6.35 8.52 26.70
C THR A 514 5.47 9.71 27.02
N LEU A 515 4.17 9.62 26.71
CA LEU A 515 3.19 10.64 27.08
C LEU A 515 3.23 10.96 28.59
N GLU A 516 3.51 9.96 29.42
CA GLU A 516 3.65 10.10 30.88
C GLU A 516 4.89 10.97 31.29
N GLN A 517 5.97 10.91 30.52
CA GLN A 517 7.13 11.80 30.70
C GLN A 517 6.80 13.21 30.26
N LEU A 518 6.08 13.37 29.16
CA LEU A 518 5.61 14.68 28.67
C LEU A 518 4.63 15.33 29.66
N GLU A 519 3.75 14.57 30.30
CA GLU A 519 2.82 15.08 31.31
C GLU A 519 3.56 15.56 32.60
N ASN A 520 4.61 14.88 33.01
CA ASN A 520 5.37 15.23 34.19
C ASN A 520 6.30 16.46 34.01
N GLU A 521 6.83 16.65 32.78
CA GLU A 521 7.69 17.80 32.44
C GLU A 521 6.87 19.02 32.03
N ALA A 522 5.68 18.83 31.46
CA ALA A 522 4.78 19.89 30.98
C ALA A 522 4.34 20.90 32.05
N ILE A 523 4.37 20.54 33.34
CA ILE A 523 3.93 21.40 34.47
C ILE A 523 4.83 22.64 34.63
N ARG A 524 6.02 22.65 34.04
CA ARG A 524 7.00 23.72 34.25
C ARG A 524 7.24 24.63 33.05
N MET A 525 6.69 24.30 31.87
CA MET A 525 6.89 25.04 30.64
C MET A 525 5.56 25.53 30.03
N PRO A 526 5.54 26.61 29.21
CA PRO A 526 4.34 26.98 28.48
C PRO A 526 3.95 25.83 27.52
N LEU A 527 2.65 25.69 27.30
CA LEU A 527 2.12 24.67 26.38
C LEU A 527 2.60 24.92 24.95
N ILE A 528 2.49 26.17 24.49
CA ILE A 528 3.03 26.64 23.20
C ILE A 528 4.00 27.79 23.49
N ASP A 529 5.17 27.71 22.87
CA ASP A 529 6.14 28.81 22.78
C ASP A 529 6.52 29.00 21.31
N ALA A 530 6.02 30.08 20.72
CA ALA A 530 6.31 30.47 19.34
C ALA A 530 7.11 31.76 19.33
N GLN A 531 8.25 31.77 18.65
CA GLN A 531 9.16 32.92 18.60
C GLN A 531 9.47 33.24 17.14
N ALA A 532 9.23 34.49 16.74
CA ALA A 532 9.44 35.02 15.39
C ALA A 532 8.86 34.14 14.29
N LEU A 533 7.67 33.56 14.56
CA LEU A 533 7.03 32.59 13.69
C LEU A 533 6.63 33.22 12.36
N THR A 534 7.16 32.68 11.26
CA THR A 534 6.87 33.18 9.92
C THR A 534 6.40 32.05 9.02
N PHE A 535 5.32 32.29 8.27
CA PHE A 535 4.76 31.30 7.36
C PHE A 535 4.27 31.95 6.05
N ALA A 536 4.54 31.22 4.95
CA ALA A 536 3.99 31.51 3.62
C ALA A 536 3.61 30.17 2.96
N TYR A 537 2.48 30.13 2.24
CA TYR A 537 2.12 28.94 1.47
C TYR A 537 3.11 28.71 0.32
N PRO A 538 3.49 27.46 0.01
CA PRO A 538 4.48 27.14 -1.03
C PRO A 538 4.14 27.67 -2.44
N ALA A 539 2.86 27.93 -2.72
CA ALA A 539 2.39 28.43 -4.00
C ALA A 539 2.23 29.97 -4.06
N SER A 540 2.28 30.62 -2.91
CA SER A 540 2.20 32.08 -2.79
C SER A 540 3.50 32.58 -2.18
N ASN A 541 4.13 33.58 -2.80
CA ASN A 541 5.27 34.27 -2.17
C ASN A 541 4.83 35.24 -1.08
N GLU A 542 3.53 35.35 -0.84
CA GLU A 542 2.96 36.27 0.16
C GLU A 542 3.05 35.62 1.55
N THR A 543 3.64 36.35 2.48
CA THR A 543 3.75 35.93 3.89
C THR A 543 2.42 36.14 4.58
N VAL A 544 1.84 35.09 5.13
CA VAL A 544 0.55 35.11 5.83
C VAL A 544 0.73 35.39 7.32
N ILE A 545 1.80 34.88 7.91
CA ILE A 545 2.18 35.13 9.30
C ILE A 545 3.61 35.61 9.29
N GLU A 546 3.87 36.78 9.91
CA GLU A 546 5.15 37.44 9.88
C GLU A 546 5.67 37.68 11.30
N ALA A 547 6.85 37.09 11.60
CA ALA A 547 7.62 37.27 12.84
C ALA A 547 6.76 37.36 14.13
N THR A 548 5.78 36.45 14.26
CA THR A 548 4.80 36.47 15.34
C THR A 548 5.31 35.70 16.56
N ASP A 549 5.23 36.34 17.72
CA ASP A 549 5.50 35.72 19.02
C ASP A 549 4.18 35.38 19.71
N LEU A 550 4.09 34.16 20.25
CA LEU A 550 2.88 33.67 20.94
C LEU A 550 3.25 32.70 22.05
N ILE A 551 2.76 32.95 23.25
CA ILE A 551 2.88 32.06 24.39
C ILE A 551 1.46 31.64 24.81
N ILE A 552 1.23 30.32 24.96
CA ILE A 552 0.00 29.73 25.48
C ILE A 552 0.37 28.87 26.70
N SER A 553 -0.28 29.14 27.82
CA SER A 553 -0.10 28.37 29.05
C SER A 553 -1.11 27.24 29.15
N HIS A 554 -0.79 26.24 29.95
CA HIS A 554 -1.75 25.17 30.27
C HIS A 554 -2.98 25.73 30.98
N GLY A 555 -4.17 25.36 30.49
CA GLY A 555 -5.43 25.82 31.06
C GLY A 555 -5.99 27.11 30.45
N ASP A 556 -5.27 27.77 29.56
CA ASP A 556 -5.74 29.00 28.91
C ASP A 556 -7.03 28.75 28.10
N ARG A 557 -7.88 29.80 28.07
CA ARG A 557 -9.10 29.89 27.27
C ARG A 557 -8.97 31.10 26.35
N ILE A 558 -8.72 30.85 25.08
CA ILE A 558 -8.32 31.86 24.10
C ILE A 558 -9.41 32.02 23.05
N LEU A 559 -9.83 33.25 22.83
CA LEU A 559 -10.67 33.63 21.69
C LEU A 559 -9.79 34.38 20.67
N LEU A 560 -9.70 33.82 19.45
CA LEU A 560 -8.96 34.43 18.34
C LEU A 560 -9.95 35.03 17.35
N GLU A 561 -9.97 36.35 17.29
CA GLU A 561 -10.85 37.11 16.41
C GLU A 561 -10.03 37.89 15.34
N GLY A 562 -10.69 38.24 14.26
CA GLY A 562 -10.08 39.05 13.21
C GLY A 562 -10.79 38.94 11.87
N ALA A 563 -10.44 39.78 10.92
CA ALA A 563 -11.03 39.81 9.59
C ALA A 563 -10.84 38.49 8.83
N SER A 564 -11.76 38.19 7.90
CA SER A 564 -11.61 37.05 7.00
C SER A 564 -10.33 37.21 6.17
N GLY A 565 -9.57 36.11 6.00
CA GLY A 565 -8.25 36.16 5.34
C GLY A 565 -7.08 36.63 6.22
N GLY A 566 -7.31 37.03 7.50
CA GLY A 566 -6.24 37.47 8.42
C GLY A 566 -5.32 36.38 8.96
N GLY A 567 -5.29 35.17 8.38
CA GLY A 567 -4.34 34.12 8.77
C GLY A 567 -4.73 33.28 9.98
N LYS A 568 -5.95 33.42 10.53
CA LYS A 568 -6.42 32.70 11.73
C LYS A 568 -6.32 31.17 11.60
N SER A 569 -6.90 30.61 10.53
CA SER A 569 -6.87 29.16 10.26
C SER A 569 -5.45 28.68 9.89
N THR A 570 -4.62 29.57 9.32
CA THR A 570 -3.20 29.30 9.08
C THR A 570 -2.44 29.16 10.39
N LEU A 571 -2.68 30.03 11.36
CA LEU A 571 -2.12 29.94 12.71
C LEU A 571 -2.57 28.66 13.41
N ALA A 572 -3.87 28.34 13.34
CA ALA A 572 -4.41 27.06 13.86
C ALA A 572 -3.68 25.85 13.26
N GLY A 573 -3.47 25.86 11.93
CA GLY A 573 -2.73 24.82 11.23
C GLY A 573 -1.26 24.70 11.64
N LEU A 574 -0.60 25.79 12.00
CA LEU A 574 0.76 25.79 12.55
C LEU A 574 0.77 25.20 13.96
N LEU A 575 -0.08 25.68 14.86
CA LEU A 575 -0.15 25.24 16.26
C LEU A 575 -0.49 23.75 16.37
N THR A 576 -1.34 23.25 15.50
CA THR A 576 -1.73 21.82 15.48
C THR A 576 -0.81 20.95 14.61
N GLY A 577 0.23 21.53 14.02
CA GLY A 577 1.24 20.80 13.25
C GLY A 577 0.79 20.37 11.86
N LEU A 578 -0.35 20.84 11.33
CA LEU A 578 -0.76 20.58 9.94
C LEU A 578 0.15 21.30 8.95
N ASN A 579 0.67 22.48 9.35
CA ASN A 579 1.62 23.28 8.58
C ASN A 579 2.96 23.35 9.30
N THR A 580 4.06 23.51 8.54
CA THR A 580 5.40 23.71 9.06
C THR A 580 5.81 25.18 8.86
N PRO A 581 6.33 25.89 9.89
CA PRO A 581 6.78 27.26 9.74
C PRO A 581 7.93 27.35 8.71
N LYS A 582 8.00 28.46 8.00
CA LYS A 582 9.10 28.77 7.08
C LYS A 582 10.36 29.19 7.85
N SER A 583 10.18 29.93 8.95
CA SER A 583 11.23 30.33 9.87
C SER A 583 10.62 30.65 11.24
N GLY A 584 11.46 30.82 12.26
CA GLY A 584 11.06 30.97 13.65
C GLY A 584 11.06 29.65 14.40
N LEU A 585 10.79 29.70 15.70
CA LEU A 585 10.74 28.54 16.58
C LEU A 585 9.28 28.30 17.02
N LEU A 586 8.85 27.06 16.98
CA LEU A 586 7.56 26.64 17.52
C LEU A 586 7.75 25.38 18.37
N LEU A 587 7.53 25.51 19.66
CA LEU A 587 7.65 24.45 20.64
C LEU A 587 6.29 24.12 21.25
N LEU A 588 6.06 22.84 21.47
CA LEU A 588 4.92 22.27 22.19
C LEU A 588 5.46 21.52 23.43
N ASN A 589 5.11 21.96 24.64
CA ASN A 589 5.72 21.49 25.89
C ASN A 589 7.26 21.53 25.86
N GLY A 590 7.84 22.56 25.26
CA GLY A 590 9.29 22.75 25.14
C GLY A 590 9.99 21.90 24.09
N LEU A 591 9.27 21.10 23.30
CA LEU A 591 9.81 20.23 22.27
C LEU A 591 9.37 20.69 20.87
N ASP A 592 10.28 20.55 19.91
CA ASP A 592 10.01 20.88 18.51
C ASP A 592 9.30 19.72 17.78
N ARG A 593 8.79 20.02 16.59
CA ARG A 593 8.07 19.05 15.76
C ARG A 593 8.94 17.87 15.30
N HIS A 594 10.26 18.06 15.13
CA HIS A 594 11.14 16.98 14.71
C HIS A 594 11.33 15.96 15.84
N THR A 595 11.36 16.43 17.08
CA THR A 595 11.45 15.59 18.26
C THR A 595 10.14 14.85 18.55
N LEU A 596 8.99 15.53 18.46
CA LEU A 596 7.68 14.95 18.72
C LEU A 596 7.14 14.09 17.56
N GLY A 597 7.51 14.39 16.32
CA GLY A 597 7.00 13.66 15.16
C GLY A 597 5.46 13.64 15.08
N ASP A 598 4.88 12.44 14.96
CA ASP A 598 3.43 12.25 14.88
C ASP A 598 2.71 12.46 16.23
N ASP A 599 3.43 12.40 17.36
CA ASP A 599 2.86 12.65 18.69
C ASP A 599 2.43 14.11 18.88
N TRP A 600 2.91 15.04 18.04
CA TRP A 600 2.41 16.41 18.01
C TRP A 600 0.87 16.46 17.87
N HIS A 601 0.30 15.63 17.01
CA HIS A 601 -1.14 15.59 16.77
C HIS A 601 -1.94 14.97 17.93
N ARG A 602 -1.29 14.19 18.80
CA ARG A 602 -1.88 13.69 20.06
C ARG A 602 -1.97 14.77 21.12
N LEU A 603 -0.99 15.70 21.12
CA LEU A 603 -0.91 16.78 22.09
C LEU A 603 -1.68 18.03 21.66
N ALA A 604 -1.78 18.31 20.36
CA ALA A 604 -2.49 19.46 19.81
C ALA A 604 -3.43 19.00 18.68
N THR A 605 -4.74 19.17 18.89
CA THR A 605 -5.77 18.80 17.93
C THR A 605 -6.59 20.00 17.47
N SER A 606 -7.25 19.88 16.31
CA SER A 606 -8.19 20.87 15.83
C SER A 606 -9.49 20.25 15.32
N ALA A 607 -10.60 20.94 15.52
CA ALA A 607 -11.78 20.81 14.65
C ALA A 607 -11.64 21.91 13.58
N PRO A 608 -11.24 21.58 12.35
CA PRO A 608 -11.11 22.56 11.26
C PRO A 608 -12.51 23.07 10.84
N GLN A 609 -12.53 24.10 9.99
CA GLN A 609 -13.77 24.69 9.51
C GLN A 609 -14.73 23.65 8.95
N PHE A 610 -16.04 23.91 9.06
CA PHE A 610 -17.10 22.94 8.68
C PHE A 610 -16.91 22.37 7.25
N HIS A 611 -16.51 23.17 6.28
CA HIS A 611 -16.31 22.74 4.90
C HIS A 611 -15.03 21.93 4.65
N GLU A 612 -14.06 22.00 5.56
CA GLU A 612 -12.83 21.23 5.55
C GLU A 612 -12.93 19.93 6.36
N ASN A 613 -13.85 19.88 7.31
CA ASN A 613 -14.08 18.72 8.15
C ASN A 613 -15.03 17.72 7.49
N HIS A 614 -14.80 16.43 7.66
CA HIS A 614 -15.53 15.41 6.93
C HIS A 614 -16.03 14.29 7.85
N ILE A 615 -17.24 13.77 7.56
CA ILE A 615 -17.75 12.53 8.13
C ILE A 615 -17.35 11.39 7.22
N LEU A 616 -16.48 10.52 7.69
CA LEU A 616 -16.05 9.34 6.94
C LEU A 616 -17.19 8.30 6.88
N SER A 617 -17.25 7.59 5.75
CA SER A 617 -18.17 6.45 5.59
C SER A 617 -17.82 5.34 6.58
N GLY A 618 -18.60 5.22 7.65
CA GLY A 618 -18.37 4.31 8.76
C GLY A 618 -19.43 4.48 9.85
N SER A 619 -19.27 3.81 10.99
CA SER A 619 -20.19 3.99 12.12
C SER A 619 -20.01 5.36 12.79
N VAL A 620 -21.03 5.81 13.53
CA VAL A 620 -20.94 7.01 14.39
C VAL A 620 -19.77 6.85 15.37
N ALA A 621 -19.66 5.69 16.04
CA ALA A 621 -18.58 5.40 16.97
C ALA A 621 -17.18 5.50 16.31
N PHE A 622 -17.02 4.99 15.09
CA PHE A 622 -15.78 5.14 14.33
C PHE A 622 -15.44 6.61 14.09
N ASN A 623 -16.42 7.41 13.68
CA ASN A 623 -16.20 8.84 13.43
C ASN A 623 -15.88 9.63 14.70
N LEU A 624 -16.44 9.29 15.84
CA LEU A 624 -16.17 9.95 17.12
C LEU A 624 -14.79 9.58 17.68
N LEU A 625 -14.42 8.29 17.61
CA LEU A 625 -13.22 7.72 18.22
C LEU A 625 -12.03 7.63 17.27
N MET A 626 -12.02 8.40 16.21
CA MET A 626 -11.00 8.36 15.15
C MET A 626 -9.56 8.57 15.64
N GLY A 627 -9.35 9.34 16.70
CA GLY A 627 -8.05 9.59 17.32
C GLY A 627 -7.63 8.56 18.38
N LYS A 628 -8.48 7.58 18.68
CA LYS A 628 -8.26 6.55 19.70
C LYS A 628 -8.04 5.16 19.06
N GLN A 629 -7.73 4.17 19.89
CA GLN A 629 -7.55 2.79 19.44
C GLN A 629 -8.85 2.23 18.82
N TRP A 630 -8.73 1.53 17.69
CA TRP A 630 -9.85 0.88 17.03
C TRP A 630 -9.56 -0.61 16.80
N PRO A 631 -10.49 -1.54 17.11
CA PRO A 631 -11.78 -1.36 17.78
C PRO A 631 -11.68 -0.73 19.16
N ALA A 632 -12.64 0.15 19.49
CA ALA A 632 -12.58 0.93 20.71
C ALA A 632 -12.81 0.05 21.97
N PRO A 633 -12.04 0.25 23.05
CA PRO A 633 -12.34 -0.31 24.37
C PRO A 633 -13.72 0.14 24.86
N ALA A 634 -14.35 -0.67 25.72
CA ALA A 634 -15.66 -0.36 26.26
C ALA A 634 -15.71 0.99 27.04
N ALA A 635 -14.59 1.35 27.69
CA ALA A 635 -14.46 2.62 28.41
C ALA A 635 -14.53 3.82 27.46
N ASP A 636 -13.80 3.79 26.34
CA ASP A 636 -13.80 4.86 25.34
C ASP A 636 -15.18 4.99 24.64
N ALA A 637 -15.84 3.86 24.40
CA ALA A 637 -17.20 3.87 23.85
C ALA A 637 -18.21 4.49 24.82
N ALA A 638 -18.10 4.22 26.12
CA ALA A 638 -18.93 4.82 27.15
C ALA A 638 -18.69 6.32 27.29
N GLU A 639 -17.41 6.75 27.24
CA GLU A 639 -17.03 8.17 27.25
C GLU A 639 -17.60 8.91 26.04
N ALA A 640 -17.52 8.30 24.84
CA ALA A 640 -18.08 8.88 23.63
C ALA A 640 -19.61 9.05 23.71
N LEU A 641 -20.30 8.08 24.29
CA LEU A 641 -21.75 8.16 24.48
C LEU A 641 -22.10 9.29 25.46
N ALA A 642 -21.45 9.38 26.60
CA ALA A 642 -21.65 10.44 27.59
C ALA A 642 -21.44 11.84 26.99
N LEU A 643 -20.36 12.01 26.21
CA LEU A 643 -20.09 13.28 25.53
C LEU A 643 -21.12 13.61 24.46
N CYS A 644 -21.65 12.61 23.75
CA CYS A 644 -22.77 12.83 22.81
C CYS A 644 -24.01 13.35 23.52
N GLU A 645 -24.31 12.87 24.71
CA GLU A 645 -25.43 13.38 25.52
C GLU A 645 -25.19 14.82 25.97
N GLU A 646 -23.99 15.15 26.46
CA GLU A 646 -23.59 16.52 26.85
C GLU A 646 -23.69 17.51 25.69
N LEU A 647 -23.40 17.08 24.46
CA LEU A 647 -23.49 17.91 23.24
C LEU A 647 -24.91 17.89 22.60
N GLY A 648 -25.89 17.28 23.25
CA GLY A 648 -27.26 17.22 22.76
C GLY A 648 -27.44 16.33 21.53
N LEU A 649 -26.57 15.32 21.33
CA LEU A 649 -26.69 14.32 20.26
C LEU A 649 -27.52 13.09 20.68
N GLY A 650 -27.96 12.97 21.96
CA GLY A 650 -28.80 11.87 22.45
C GLY A 650 -30.05 11.60 21.59
N PRO A 651 -30.88 12.61 21.30
CA PRO A 651 -32.07 12.44 20.44
C PRO A 651 -31.73 12.00 19.00
N LEU A 652 -30.55 12.35 18.49
CA LEU A 652 -30.07 11.84 17.19
C LEU A 652 -29.79 10.35 17.26
N LEU A 653 -29.04 9.91 18.28
CA LEU A 653 -28.66 8.51 18.45
C LEU A 653 -29.90 7.62 18.70
N GLU A 654 -30.92 8.12 19.41
CA GLU A 654 -32.20 7.42 19.61
C GLU A 654 -33.00 7.24 18.31
N ARG A 655 -32.94 8.22 17.39
CA ARG A 655 -33.60 8.13 16.08
C ARG A 655 -32.90 7.17 15.13
N MET A 656 -31.63 6.85 15.36
CA MET A 656 -30.84 5.96 14.53
C MET A 656 -31.07 4.51 14.95
N PRO A 657 -31.53 3.60 14.06
CA PRO A 657 -31.75 2.18 14.40
C PRO A 657 -30.53 1.45 14.95
N GLY A 658 -29.35 1.83 14.52
CA GLY A 658 -28.07 1.26 14.96
C GLY A 658 -27.40 2.06 16.08
N GLY A 659 -27.96 3.21 16.54
CA GLY A 659 -27.36 4.09 17.53
C GLY A 659 -25.90 4.44 17.18
N MET A 660 -24.97 4.20 18.10
CA MET A 660 -23.52 4.41 17.89
C MET A 660 -22.93 3.56 16.74
N ASN A 661 -23.54 2.42 16.41
CA ASN A 661 -23.11 1.57 15.30
C ASN A 661 -23.79 1.93 13.97
N GLN A 662 -24.66 2.95 13.95
CA GLN A 662 -25.29 3.41 12.72
C GLN A 662 -24.24 3.90 11.73
N TYR A 663 -24.35 3.42 10.48
CA TYR A 663 -23.49 3.83 9.38
C TYR A 663 -23.88 5.24 8.90
N VAL A 664 -22.90 6.14 8.85
CA VAL A 664 -23.02 7.54 8.42
C VAL A 664 -22.04 7.83 7.30
N GLY A 665 -22.08 9.00 6.70
CA GLY A 665 -21.24 9.42 5.58
C GLY A 665 -22.02 9.49 4.28
N GLU A 666 -21.33 9.47 3.13
CA GLU A 666 -21.96 9.71 1.82
C GLU A 666 -23.09 8.72 1.48
N THR A 667 -22.92 7.46 1.83
CA THR A 667 -23.87 6.36 1.54
C THR A 667 -24.71 5.95 2.73
N GLY A 668 -24.51 6.56 3.90
CA GLY A 668 -25.17 6.23 5.15
C GLY A 668 -26.27 7.21 5.55
N TRP A 669 -26.57 7.21 6.85
CA TRP A 669 -27.53 8.15 7.44
C TRP A 669 -27.10 9.60 7.21
N GLN A 670 -28.01 10.42 6.72
CA GLN A 670 -27.75 11.83 6.43
C GLN A 670 -27.86 12.68 7.69
N LEU A 671 -26.82 13.43 7.99
CA LEU A 671 -26.71 14.31 9.12
C LEU A 671 -27.03 15.77 8.72
N SER A 672 -27.78 16.52 9.52
CA SER A 672 -27.89 17.95 9.36
C SER A 672 -26.58 18.69 9.62
N HIS A 673 -26.49 19.95 9.24
CA HIS A 673 -25.29 20.77 9.48
C HIS A 673 -24.95 20.89 10.96
N GLY A 674 -25.96 21.15 11.82
CA GLY A 674 -25.75 21.23 13.26
C GLY A 674 -25.38 19.90 13.91
N GLU A 675 -25.90 18.77 13.43
CA GLU A 675 -25.53 17.44 13.90
C GLU A 675 -24.05 17.11 13.51
N ARG A 676 -23.63 17.45 12.28
CA ARG A 676 -22.24 17.29 11.85
C ARG A 676 -21.28 18.13 12.70
N SER A 677 -21.59 19.41 12.94
CA SER A 677 -20.77 20.29 13.77
C SER A 677 -20.57 19.73 15.17
N ARG A 678 -21.65 19.20 15.79
CA ARG A 678 -21.56 18.58 17.12
C ARG A 678 -20.74 17.29 17.12
N ILE A 679 -20.79 16.46 16.08
CA ILE A 679 -19.92 15.29 15.92
C ILE A 679 -18.45 15.73 15.75
N PHE A 680 -18.17 16.81 15.03
CA PHE A 680 -16.82 17.33 14.89
C PHE A 680 -16.26 17.85 16.21
N LEU A 681 -17.08 18.54 17.01
CA LEU A 681 -16.72 18.96 18.36
C LEU A 681 -16.45 17.76 19.27
N ALA A 682 -17.35 16.78 19.28
CA ALA A 682 -17.17 15.55 20.05
C ALA A 682 -15.86 14.83 19.68
N ARG A 683 -15.57 14.70 18.40
CA ARG A 683 -14.32 14.08 17.90
C ARG A 683 -13.07 14.79 18.43
N ALA A 684 -13.04 16.12 18.40
CA ALA A 684 -11.91 16.90 18.88
C ALA A 684 -11.74 16.80 20.41
N LEU A 685 -12.82 16.85 21.16
CA LEU A 685 -12.81 16.76 22.62
C LEU A 685 -12.43 15.36 23.12
N LEU A 686 -12.90 14.29 22.45
CA LEU A 686 -12.58 12.89 22.81
C LEU A 686 -11.10 12.54 22.66
N GLN A 687 -10.34 13.30 21.86
CA GLN A 687 -8.91 13.07 21.77
C GLN A 687 -8.16 13.41 23.07
N GLY A 688 -8.72 14.28 23.93
CA GLY A 688 -8.13 14.65 25.22
C GLY A 688 -6.77 15.36 25.08
N ALA A 689 -6.52 16.02 23.95
CA ALA A 689 -5.29 16.74 23.66
C ALA A 689 -5.02 17.86 24.67
N HIS A 690 -3.75 18.23 24.84
CA HIS A 690 -3.35 19.35 25.70
C HIS A 690 -3.84 20.69 25.15
N LEU A 691 -3.82 20.87 23.83
CA LEU A 691 -4.40 22.02 23.10
C LEU A 691 -5.52 21.55 22.19
N THR A 692 -6.71 22.11 22.33
CA THR A 692 -7.83 21.91 21.40
C THR A 692 -8.14 23.23 20.71
N VAL A 693 -8.08 23.26 19.37
CA VAL A 693 -8.39 24.42 18.53
C VAL A 693 -9.72 24.15 17.81
N LEU A 694 -10.70 25.05 18.00
CA LEU A 694 -12.01 24.98 17.36
C LEU A 694 -12.12 26.11 16.35
N ASP A 695 -11.99 25.79 15.06
CA ASP A 695 -12.02 26.80 13.98
C ASP A 695 -13.42 26.89 13.39
N GLU A 696 -14.12 27.98 13.69
CA GLU A 696 -15.53 28.28 13.28
C GLU A 696 -16.51 27.12 13.50
N SER A 697 -16.19 26.22 14.45
CA SER A 697 -16.94 24.95 14.65
C SER A 697 -18.38 25.18 15.15
N PHE A 698 -18.68 26.35 15.64
CA PHE A 698 -19.99 26.74 16.19
C PHE A 698 -20.91 27.46 15.19
N ALA A 699 -20.42 27.82 14.00
CA ALA A 699 -21.11 28.68 13.03
C ALA A 699 -22.46 28.11 12.52
N ALA A 700 -22.62 26.77 12.55
CA ALA A 700 -23.84 26.09 12.08
C ALA A 700 -24.85 25.76 13.21
N LEU A 701 -24.60 26.25 14.42
CA LEU A 701 -25.42 25.95 15.59
C LEU A 701 -26.38 27.11 15.90
N ASP A 702 -27.57 26.76 16.33
CA ASP A 702 -28.50 27.74 16.92
C ASP A 702 -28.00 28.23 18.29
N PRO A 703 -28.47 29.38 18.79
CA PRO A 703 -27.95 30.00 20.02
C PRO A 703 -28.00 29.11 21.27
N GLU A 704 -29.02 28.27 21.42
CA GLU A 704 -29.17 27.37 22.59
C GLU A 704 -28.16 26.23 22.51
N THR A 705 -28.11 25.59 21.36
CA THR A 705 -27.12 24.52 21.09
C THR A 705 -25.68 25.05 21.15
N LEU A 706 -25.43 26.28 20.67
CA LEU A 706 -24.13 26.92 20.77
C LEU A 706 -23.71 27.10 22.23
N ALA A 707 -24.59 27.63 23.08
CA ALA A 707 -24.32 27.83 24.51
C ALA A 707 -23.97 26.49 25.20
N LEU A 708 -24.76 25.44 24.90
CA LEU A 708 -24.53 24.08 25.41
C LEU A 708 -23.16 23.53 24.97
N CYS A 709 -22.86 23.60 23.68
CA CYS A 709 -21.61 23.10 23.12
C CYS A 709 -20.38 23.88 23.59
N LEU A 710 -20.51 25.18 23.77
CA LEU A 710 -19.42 26.03 24.27
C LEU A 710 -19.13 25.71 25.74
N ASP A 711 -20.18 25.59 26.58
CA ASP A 711 -20.03 25.22 27.99
C ASP A 711 -19.35 23.81 28.13
N CYS A 712 -19.80 22.85 27.35
CA CYS A 712 -19.17 21.53 27.28
C CYS A 712 -17.71 21.62 26.87
N SER A 713 -17.38 22.39 25.82
CA SER A 713 -16.01 22.57 25.35
C SER A 713 -15.11 23.23 26.39
N LEU A 714 -15.61 24.26 27.11
CA LEU A 714 -14.92 24.93 28.20
C LEU A 714 -14.61 23.99 29.37
N LYS A 715 -15.49 23.06 29.66
CA LYS A 715 -15.33 22.08 30.77
C LYS A 715 -14.40 20.93 30.40
N ARG A 716 -14.49 20.43 29.15
CA ARG A 716 -13.81 19.21 28.72
C ARG A 716 -12.41 19.45 28.17
N ALA A 717 -12.14 20.56 27.48
CA ALA A 717 -10.84 20.84 26.91
C ALA A 717 -9.83 21.21 28.02
N ARG A 718 -8.60 20.70 27.94
CA ARG A 718 -7.52 21.05 28.87
C ARG A 718 -7.09 22.53 28.63
N THR A 719 -6.71 22.88 27.42
CA THR A 719 -6.48 24.25 26.95
C THR A 719 -7.29 24.45 25.70
N LEU A 720 -8.00 25.54 25.55
CA LEU A 720 -8.95 25.77 24.47
C LEU A 720 -8.64 27.05 23.72
N MET A 721 -8.55 26.95 22.41
CA MET A 721 -8.55 28.10 21.49
C MET A 721 -9.79 28.02 20.58
N VAL A 722 -10.61 29.06 20.62
CA VAL A 722 -11.78 29.18 19.74
C VAL A 722 -11.49 30.28 18.72
N ILE A 723 -11.68 29.99 17.46
CA ILE A 723 -11.62 30.96 16.37
C ILE A 723 -13.04 31.31 15.96
N ALA A 724 -13.38 32.59 16.03
CA ALA A 724 -14.69 33.07 15.65
C ALA A 724 -14.57 34.30 14.72
N HIS A 725 -15.61 34.55 13.95
CA HIS A 725 -15.81 35.84 13.29
C HIS A 725 -16.55 36.76 14.22
N PRO A 726 -16.22 38.07 14.24
CA PRO A 726 -16.94 39.08 15.02
C PRO A 726 -18.37 39.27 14.52
#